data_2a2a8e71b882b7b5c62e610251ef8523
#
_entry.id   2a2a8e71b882b7b5c62e610251ef8523
#
_cell.length_a   1.000
_cell.length_b   1.000
_cell.length_c   1.000
_cell.angle_alpha   90.00
_cell.angle_beta   90.00
_cell.angle_gamma   90.00
#
_symmetry.space_group_name_H-M   'P 1'
#
loop_
_entity.id
_entity.type
_entity.pdbx_description
1 polymer ?
#
loop_
_entity_poly.entity_id
_entity_poly.type
_entity_poly.pdbx_seq_one_letter_code
_entity_poly.pdbx_strand_id
1 'polypeptide(L)'
;MSTVESSSPVQQWSQASIAEVLAQEFGLRAVAQSPLGGEVDQNVAVDLSDGSRVVVKISSPGADADEIRWRQGLQALAGRPGVLRSVHVATAVAACNGDTAVAIDRDGTRRIVTVQSWLAGRTLSELNSHSPQLRGELGLTAARMVQALAPATRLPGATTHHWDVLRSPEAIADGIDAVEDPFRQAQVRRIVGWFDRAMDSHRAGLPKSVVHQDLNDFNVLARPGTDGRHHVHAVLDFADALYTVRIGELAVAVAYSMLRTANPLSAAAAVIRGYAAELELTEDELSVLYPLAATRLCVNAVTWMKRCADSGTSYGHERMKHTWPAIALLATTPPEVGEFVVRSAAGAPVEPGRPVPGAGGRWLAPGLDLVPFAPAHEPVGRDHHARLGRHLQADAGTVVRRTTASGEAATLRLGVEIAASRPFQVVAPHGAVVEERDTPYLILRHEGAETIWSRWTGLDSSLSAGASVAAGDPIGDAQATLRVAIFRSHETARVTGRQLVAPSEAPAWAIVSPDPSEFLGLGARPGGATDWTADKVLATRNVRFARSQRSYYDRPMNLVGGRGAWLYDEFGRGYLDAMNNVSHVGHSNPRVVEAATAQLWRLNTNSRFLYPGIAEYAERLTALLPDPLGVVFLVCSGSEANDLAVRIARTVTGRSDVLVVDGAYHGNTSVITGLSPNRYKGPGGTGPDPTTHEVQQPNRYRGPFGYDDPDAGSKYAADVQRQVDRLTALGTPPAAFLAESAMGTAGSIFYPDGYLERAHASVRSAGALCIADEVQVGFGRFGDVFWGFQSQGVVPDIVTMGKPIGNGHPMAAVVTTREIADAFDTGMRYFNTFGGNPVSCAIGTAVLDEISEGGLQAHAAETGRVFKDRLDELAGRHELIGDVRAHGMYLGIELVRDRVTKEPAAREALVLSELMKDEGMLVYPTGSAGNVLKIKPPLAFTPADAELFTEVLDEVLTRDW
;
A
#
# COMPACT_ATOMS: atom_id res chain seq x y z
N MET A 1 21.40 -18.35 -8.51
CA MET A 1 21.94 -19.56 -7.81
C MET A 1 23.47 -19.44 -7.74
N SER A 2 24.00 -18.85 -6.68
CA SER A 2 25.44 -18.86 -6.38
C SER A 2 25.74 -20.10 -5.55
N THR A 3 26.69 -20.88 -5.97
CA THR A 3 27.22 -22.03 -5.24
C THR A 3 27.81 -21.58 -3.92
N VAL A 4 27.17 -21.96 -2.83
CA VAL A 4 27.66 -21.73 -1.46
C VAL A 4 28.70 -22.79 -1.18
N GLU A 5 29.99 -22.41 -1.14
CA GLU A 5 31.06 -23.27 -0.61
C GLU A 5 30.90 -23.39 0.91
N SER A 6 30.66 -24.58 1.41
CA SER A 6 30.54 -24.89 2.84
C SER A 6 31.94 -24.86 3.49
N SER A 7 32.07 -24.05 4.52
CA SER A 7 33.34 -23.90 5.30
C SER A 7 33.46 -24.86 6.49
N SER A 8 33.18 -26.14 6.33
CA SER A 8 33.49 -27.17 7.34
C SER A 8 34.30 -28.31 6.75
N PRO A 9 35.34 -28.80 7.41
CA PRO A 9 36.19 -29.87 6.90
C PRO A 9 35.57 -31.27 7.08
N VAL A 10 34.23 -31.33 7.22
CA VAL A 10 33.53 -32.60 7.27
C VAL A 10 33.48 -33.18 5.86
N GLN A 11 34.15 -34.35 5.65
CA GLN A 11 34.18 -35.03 4.37
C GLN A 11 32.73 -35.31 3.88
N GLN A 12 32.30 -34.58 2.86
CA GLN A 12 30.96 -34.74 2.27
C GLN A 12 30.89 -36.06 1.47
N TRP A 13 29.77 -36.74 1.56
CA TRP A 13 29.51 -37.90 0.73
C TRP A 13 29.30 -37.52 -0.72
N SER A 14 29.85 -38.34 -1.64
CA SER A 14 29.62 -38.13 -3.07
C SER A 14 28.19 -38.44 -3.48
N GLN A 15 27.77 -37.90 -4.60
CA GLN A 15 26.43 -38.20 -5.18
C GLN A 15 26.21 -39.71 -5.42
N ALA A 16 27.29 -40.41 -5.82
CA ALA A 16 27.24 -41.87 -6.00
C ALA A 16 26.99 -42.60 -4.65
N SER A 17 27.66 -42.16 -3.58
CA SER A 17 27.47 -42.71 -2.25
C SER A 17 26.05 -42.51 -1.71
N ILE A 18 25.49 -41.33 -1.93
CA ILE A 18 24.10 -41.01 -1.53
C ILE A 18 23.11 -41.87 -2.33
N ALA A 19 23.31 -42.00 -3.64
CA ALA A 19 22.44 -42.84 -4.50
C ALA A 19 22.47 -44.32 -4.06
N GLU A 20 23.64 -44.83 -3.71
CA GLU A 20 23.82 -46.17 -3.20
C GLU A 20 23.05 -46.41 -1.91
N VAL A 21 23.19 -45.56 -0.91
CA VAL A 21 22.48 -45.66 0.38
C VAL A 21 20.95 -45.55 0.18
N LEU A 22 20.50 -44.62 -0.68
CA LEU A 22 19.07 -44.49 -0.99
C LEU A 22 18.49 -45.78 -1.59
N ALA A 23 19.24 -46.44 -2.52
CA ALA A 23 18.80 -47.66 -3.14
C ALA A 23 18.81 -48.83 -2.17
N GLN A 24 19.87 -48.97 -1.35
CA GLN A 24 20.07 -50.13 -0.48
C GLN A 24 19.18 -50.06 0.79
N GLU A 25 19.15 -48.87 1.43
CA GLU A 25 18.49 -48.72 2.72
C GLU A 25 17.04 -48.29 2.59
N PHE A 26 16.71 -47.41 1.61
CA PHE A 26 15.38 -46.85 1.47
C PHE A 26 14.59 -47.35 0.25
N GLY A 27 15.20 -48.19 -0.60
CA GLY A 27 14.54 -48.66 -1.82
C GLY A 27 14.24 -47.57 -2.86
N LEU A 28 14.90 -46.40 -2.75
CA LEU A 28 14.67 -45.22 -3.55
C LEU A 28 15.74 -45.07 -4.66
N ARG A 29 15.30 -44.81 -5.89
CA ARG A 29 16.21 -44.63 -7.04
C ARG A 29 16.39 -43.17 -7.40
N ALA A 30 17.57 -42.64 -7.10
CA ALA A 30 17.94 -41.27 -7.43
C ALA A 30 18.17 -41.07 -8.93
N VAL A 31 17.66 -39.95 -9.50
CA VAL A 31 17.86 -39.53 -10.90
C VAL A 31 18.73 -38.28 -10.96
N ALA A 32 18.47 -37.29 -10.08
CA ALA A 32 19.29 -36.08 -9.98
C ALA A 32 19.47 -35.71 -8.51
N GLN A 33 20.54 -34.99 -8.21
CA GLN A 33 20.87 -34.55 -6.85
C GLN A 33 21.36 -33.10 -6.89
N SER A 34 20.89 -32.28 -5.92
CA SER A 34 21.28 -30.89 -5.76
C SER A 34 21.62 -30.63 -4.29
N PRO A 35 22.81 -30.06 -3.99
CA PRO A 35 23.15 -29.74 -2.60
C PRO A 35 22.20 -28.67 -2.08
N LEU A 36 21.77 -28.82 -0.84
CA LEU A 36 21.09 -27.83 -0.03
C LEU A 36 22.08 -27.29 1.01
N GLY A 37 21.93 -26.03 1.38
CA GLY A 37 22.73 -25.44 2.47
C GLY A 37 22.52 -26.21 3.78
N GLY A 38 23.55 -26.24 4.64
CA GLY A 38 23.47 -26.82 5.99
C GLY A 38 24.68 -26.37 6.79
N GLU A 39 24.49 -26.08 8.10
CA GLU A 39 25.56 -25.61 8.98
C GLU A 39 26.40 -26.77 9.55
N VAL A 40 25.76 -27.89 9.83
CA VAL A 40 26.35 -29.04 10.53
C VAL A 40 26.20 -30.31 9.71
N ASP A 41 25.01 -30.53 9.12
CA ASP A 41 24.66 -31.71 8.37
C ASP A 41 24.82 -31.50 6.86
N GLN A 42 25.09 -32.55 6.10
CA GLN A 42 25.03 -32.50 4.65
C GLN A 42 23.58 -32.74 4.21
N ASN A 43 22.97 -31.71 3.61
CA ASN A 43 21.59 -31.78 3.09
C ASN A 43 21.60 -31.81 1.55
N VAL A 44 20.86 -32.73 0.98
CA VAL A 44 20.78 -32.94 -0.47
C VAL A 44 19.33 -33.12 -0.92
N ALA A 45 18.90 -32.34 -1.89
CA ALA A 45 17.64 -32.59 -2.60
C ALA A 45 17.87 -33.64 -3.68
N VAL A 46 17.01 -34.65 -3.75
CA VAL A 46 17.13 -35.78 -4.66
C VAL A 46 15.81 -35.96 -5.43
N ASP A 47 15.91 -35.89 -6.76
CA ASP A 47 14.81 -36.27 -7.64
C ASP A 47 14.79 -37.78 -7.85
N LEU A 48 13.65 -38.43 -7.66
CA LEU A 48 13.47 -39.86 -7.73
C LEU A 48 12.91 -40.30 -9.08
N SER A 49 13.12 -41.58 -9.43
CA SER A 49 12.66 -42.18 -10.68
C SER A 49 11.14 -42.24 -10.88
N ASP A 50 10.37 -42.08 -9.82
CA ASP A 50 8.90 -41.99 -9.85
C ASP A 50 8.37 -40.57 -10.07
N GLY A 51 9.28 -39.57 -10.24
CA GLY A 51 8.96 -38.15 -10.40
C GLY A 51 8.78 -37.39 -9.08
N SER A 52 8.87 -38.05 -7.94
CA SER A 52 8.85 -37.38 -6.63
C SER A 52 10.22 -36.82 -6.26
N ARG A 53 10.27 -35.91 -5.27
CA ARG A 53 11.50 -35.33 -4.75
C ARG A 53 11.56 -35.50 -3.23
N VAL A 54 12.76 -35.73 -2.72
CA VAL A 54 13.01 -35.91 -1.28
C VAL A 54 14.23 -35.09 -0.82
N VAL A 55 14.34 -34.87 0.49
CA VAL A 55 15.54 -34.32 1.13
C VAL A 55 16.25 -35.45 1.90
N VAL A 56 17.53 -35.63 1.61
CA VAL A 56 18.41 -36.53 2.34
C VAL A 56 19.28 -35.69 3.27
N LYS A 57 19.22 -36.00 4.57
CA LYS A 57 20.07 -35.38 5.58
C LYS A 57 21.08 -36.42 6.08
N ILE A 58 22.36 -36.10 6.04
CA ILE A 58 23.47 -36.93 6.51
C ILE A 58 24.10 -36.19 7.69
N SER A 59 23.95 -36.74 8.88
CA SER A 59 24.40 -36.11 10.12
C SER A 59 25.91 -35.91 10.16
N SER A 60 26.36 -35.01 11.03
CA SER A 60 27.76 -34.95 11.47
C SER A 60 28.18 -36.26 12.18
N PRO A 61 29.51 -36.56 12.23
CA PRO A 61 30.01 -37.71 13.00
C PRO A 61 29.65 -37.60 14.50
N GLY A 62 29.19 -38.71 15.07
CA GLY A 62 28.86 -38.79 16.50
C GLY A 62 27.44 -38.30 16.86
N ALA A 63 26.58 -38.00 15.89
CA ALA A 63 25.18 -37.67 16.14
C ALA A 63 24.43 -38.81 16.82
N ASP A 64 23.54 -38.46 17.74
CA ASP A 64 22.70 -39.42 18.48
C ASP A 64 21.42 -39.77 17.69
N ALA A 65 21.28 -41.05 17.36
CA ALA A 65 20.14 -41.55 16.62
C ALA A 65 18.81 -41.40 17.41
N ASP A 66 18.83 -41.52 18.73
CA ASP A 66 17.64 -41.40 19.57
C ASP A 66 17.17 -39.93 19.65
N GLU A 67 18.09 -38.99 19.67
CA GLU A 67 17.78 -37.54 19.56
C GLU A 67 17.16 -37.22 18.19
N ILE A 68 17.70 -37.76 17.10
CA ILE A 68 17.17 -37.56 15.75
C ILE A 68 15.76 -38.16 15.65
N ARG A 69 15.53 -39.37 16.18
CA ARG A 69 14.19 -40.00 16.20
C ARG A 69 13.19 -39.20 17.05
N TRP A 70 13.62 -38.65 18.19
CA TRP A 70 12.80 -37.79 19.00
C TRP A 70 12.34 -36.55 18.22
N ARG A 71 13.26 -35.87 17.51
CA ARG A 71 12.94 -34.73 16.64
C ARG A 71 12.00 -35.09 15.50
N GLN A 72 12.17 -36.26 14.89
CA GLN A 72 11.21 -36.77 13.89
C GLN A 72 9.85 -37.06 14.51
N GLY A 73 9.79 -37.49 15.77
CA GLY A 73 8.55 -37.65 16.54
C GLY A 73 7.84 -36.29 16.74
N LEU A 74 8.57 -35.20 17.04
CA LEU A 74 8.02 -33.86 17.11
C LEU A 74 7.46 -33.39 15.76
N GLN A 75 8.22 -33.63 14.71
CA GLN A 75 7.82 -33.35 13.33
C GLN A 75 6.53 -34.08 12.96
N ALA A 76 6.40 -35.35 13.33
CA ALA A 76 5.20 -36.13 13.11
C ALA A 76 3.99 -35.63 13.94
N LEU A 77 4.21 -35.14 15.17
CA LEU A 77 3.16 -34.49 15.98
C LEU A 77 2.62 -33.22 15.31
N ALA A 78 3.52 -32.35 14.86
CA ALA A 78 3.17 -31.11 14.17
C ALA A 78 2.50 -31.38 12.81
N GLY A 79 2.92 -32.44 12.10
CA GLY A 79 2.40 -32.82 10.78
C GLY A 79 1.05 -33.54 10.79
N ARG A 80 0.41 -33.79 11.95
CA ARG A 80 -0.90 -34.41 12.02
C ARG A 80 -1.98 -33.57 11.33
N PRO A 81 -2.88 -34.17 10.56
CA PRO A 81 -3.95 -33.47 9.87
C PRO A 81 -4.73 -32.52 10.80
N GLY A 82 -4.88 -31.26 10.39
CA GLY A 82 -5.65 -30.24 11.12
C GLY A 82 -4.92 -29.54 12.27
N VAL A 83 -3.72 -29.99 12.68
CA VAL A 83 -2.95 -29.38 13.80
C VAL A 83 -2.42 -28.02 13.40
N LEU A 84 -1.66 -27.94 12.35
CA LEU A 84 -1.16 -26.66 11.80
C LEU A 84 -2.06 -26.10 10.67
N ARG A 85 -3.26 -26.68 10.49
CA ARG A 85 -4.25 -26.34 9.46
C ARG A 85 -3.66 -26.38 8.04
N SER A 86 -3.41 -25.20 7.41
CA SER A 86 -2.88 -25.09 6.05
C SER A 86 -1.34 -25.11 5.97
N VAL A 87 -0.66 -25.19 7.11
CA VAL A 87 0.80 -25.21 7.16
C VAL A 87 1.30 -26.66 7.21
N HIS A 88 2.26 -26.98 6.34
CA HIS A 88 2.80 -28.31 6.18
C HIS A 88 4.12 -28.50 6.94
N VAL A 89 4.42 -29.73 7.27
CA VAL A 89 5.70 -30.18 7.82
C VAL A 89 6.17 -31.36 7.00
N ALA A 90 7.47 -31.48 6.75
CA ALA A 90 8.00 -32.61 5.99
C ALA A 90 7.73 -33.93 6.72
N THR A 91 7.49 -35.01 5.97
CA THR A 91 7.24 -36.34 6.50
C THR A 91 8.50 -37.19 6.37
N ALA A 92 8.89 -37.86 7.45
CA ALA A 92 10.00 -38.80 7.40
C ALA A 92 9.63 -40.00 6.52
N VAL A 93 10.58 -40.43 5.68
CA VAL A 93 10.48 -41.60 4.83
C VAL A 93 11.15 -42.75 5.56
N ALA A 94 10.42 -43.87 5.78
CA ALA A 94 10.96 -45.04 6.42
C ALA A 94 11.90 -45.81 5.47
N ALA A 95 12.99 -46.32 6.02
CA ALA A 95 13.87 -47.26 5.34
C ALA A 95 13.23 -48.64 5.17
N CYS A 96 13.85 -49.52 4.42
CA CYS A 96 13.34 -50.89 4.18
C CYS A 96 13.18 -51.71 5.45
N ASN A 97 13.89 -51.38 6.52
CA ASN A 97 13.78 -52.00 7.82
C ASN A 97 12.70 -51.37 8.73
N GLY A 98 12.02 -50.32 8.25
CA GLY A 98 11.02 -49.57 8.99
C GLY A 98 11.58 -48.42 9.86
N ASP A 99 12.87 -48.26 9.96
CA ASP A 99 13.51 -47.15 10.72
C ASP A 99 13.53 -45.88 9.87
N THR A 100 13.47 -44.70 10.50
CA THR A 100 13.54 -43.41 9.85
C THR A 100 14.88 -42.71 10.04
N ALA A 101 15.78 -43.28 10.87
CA ALA A 101 17.11 -42.75 11.16
C ALA A 101 18.13 -43.90 11.07
N VAL A 102 18.72 -44.07 9.89
CA VAL A 102 19.58 -45.22 9.58
C VAL A 102 21.03 -44.87 9.85
N ALA A 103 21.71 -45.67 10.69
CA ALA A 103 23.13 -45.51 10.96
C ALA A 103 23.93 -46.21 9.86
N ILE A 104 24.81 -45.47 9.21
CA ILE A 104 25.70 -45.96 8.14
C ILE A 104 27.16 -45.77 8.56
N ASP A 105 27.91 -46.86 8.58
CA ASP A 105 29.34 -46.87 8.78
C ASP A 105 30.05 -46.79 7.42
N ARG A 106 30.72 -45.67 7.14
CA ARG A 106 31.46 -45.50 5.88
C ARG A 106 32.79 -44.81 6.13
N ASP A 107 33.85 -45.33 5.53
CA ASP A 107 35.21 -44.81 5.66
C ASP A 107 35.68 -44.64 7.12
N GLY A 108 35.25 -45.56 8.00
CA GLY A 108 35.53 -45.54 9.42
C GLY A 108 34.76 -44.50 10.24
N THR A 109 33.77 -43.87 9.62
CA THR A 109 32.95 -42.85 10.29
C THR A 109 31.49 -43.25 10.27
N ARG A 110 30.85 -43.30 11.46
CA ARG A 110 29.43 -43.54 11.62
C ARG A 110 28.65 -42.26 11.50
N ARG A 111 27.63 -42.24 10.61
CA ARG A 111 26.69 -41.14 10.41
C ARG A 111 25.25 -41.65 10.36
N ILE A 112 24.30 -40.80 10.72
CA ILE A 112 22.89 -41.09 10.61
C ILE A 112 22.36 -40.45 9.32
N VAL A 113 21.68 -41.26 8.51
CA VAL A 113 21.00 -40.83 7.29
C VAL A 113 19.50 -40.80 7.55
N THR A 114 18.87 -39.71 7.24
CA THR A 114 17.41 -39.54 7.25
C THR A 114 16.91 -39.06 5.90
N VAL A 115 15.72 -39.47 5.52
CA VAL A 115 15.05 -39.04 4.29
C VAL A 115 13.70 -38.46 4.67
N GLN A 116 13.33 -37.33 4.06
CA GLN A 116 12.05 -36.68 4.28
C GLN A 116 11.45 -36.16 2.98
N SER A 117 10.13 -35.99 2.95
CA SER A 117 9.40 -35.44 1.80
C SER A 117 9.87 -34.03 1.46
N TRP A 118 9.90 -33.71 0.17
CA TRP A 118 10.15 -32.36 -0.32
C TRP A 118 8.92 -31.46 -0.11
N LEU A 119 9.14 -30.26 0.42
CA LEU A 119 8.12 -29.22 0.49
C LEU A 119 8.52 -28.08 -0.46
N ALA A 120 7.67 -27.80 -1.41
CA ALA A 120 7.92 -26.73 -2.37
C ALA A 120 7.46 -25.39 -1.78
N GLY A 121 8.19 -24.31 -2.09
CA GLY A 121 7.94 -22.94 -1.63
C GLY A 121 9.21 -22.12 -1.68
N ARG A 122 9.10 -20.83 -1.37
CA ARG A 122 10.23 -19.93 -1.18
C ARG A 122 10.41 -19.69 0.32
N THR A 123 11.64 -19.64 0.79
CA THR A 123 11.88 -19.24 2.18
C THR A 123 11.51 -17.77 2.39
N LEU A 124 11.16 -17.38 3.60
CA LEU A 124 10.92 -15.96 3.90
C LEU A 124 12.15 -15.10 3.59
N SER A 125 13.37 -15.67 3.71
CA SER A 125 14.61 -14.97 3.38
C SER A 125 14.77 -14.64 1.90
N GLU A 126 14.11 -15.37 1.01
CA GLU A 126 14.09 -15.15 -0.44
C GLU A 126 13.00 -14.17 -0.89
N LEU A 127 12.10 -13.79 -0.01
CA LEU A 127 11.08 -12.81 -0.32
C LEU A 127 11.62 -11.39 -0.14
N ASN A 128 11.36 -10.54 -1.12
CA ASN A 128 11.79 -9.13 -1.06
C ASN A 128 11.04 -8.34 0.02
N SER A 129 9.80 -8.77 0.36
CA SER A 129 8.95 -8.08 1.33
C SER A 129 8.05 -9.06 2.08
N HIS A 130 7.76 -8.74 3.36
CA HIS A 130 6.86 -9.49 4.21
C HIS A 130 5.65 -8.63 4.55
N SER A 131 4.47 -8.98 4.04
CA SER A 131 3.24 -8.26 4.36
C SER A 131 2.87 -8.40 5.85
N PRO A 132 2.10 -7.47 6.42
CA PRO A 132 1.57 -7.63 7.78
C PRO A 132 0.73 -8.90 7.95
N GLN A 133 0.05 -9.34 6.90
CA GLN A 133 -0.71 -10.59 6.89
C GLN A 133 0.21 -11.81 7.02
N LEU A 134 1.26 -11.89 6.19
CA LEU A 134 2.25 -12.99 6.25
C LEU A 134 2.90 -13.08 7.64
N ARG A 135 3.23 -11.93 8.24
CA ARG A 135 3.76 -11.87 9.62
C ARG A 135 2.73 -12.35 10.65
N GLY A 136 1.46 -11.97 10.50
CA GLY A 136 0.38 -12.48 11.36
C GLY A 136 0.23 -14.00 11.26
N GLU A 137 0.31 -14.56 10.05
CA GLU A 137 0.30 -16.01 9.82
C GLU A 137 1.51 -16.72 10.42
N LEU A 138 2.70 -16.09 10.41
CA LEU A 138 3.88 -16.61 11.10
C LEU A 138 3.62 -16.71 12.63
N GLY A 139 3.06 -15.66 13.22
CA GLY A 139 2.68 -15.67 14.64
C GLY A 139 1.65 -16.74 14.98
N LEU A 140 0.62 -16.87 14.16
CA LEU A 140 -0.38 -17.92 14.27
C LEU A 140 0.24 -19.33 14.16
N THR A 141 1.21 -19.50 13.25
CA THR A 141 1.95 -20.76 13.08
C THR A 141 2.79 -21.08 14.32
N ALA A 142 3.46 -20.08 14.91
CA ALA A 142 4.22 -20.24 16.15
C ALA A 142 3.32 -20.68 17.33
N ALA A 143 2.14 -20.06 17.49
CA ALA A 143 1.19 -20.45 18.53
C ALA A 143 0.73 -21.92 18.36
N ARG A 144 0.36 -22.31 17.15
CA ARG A 144 -0.06 -23.68 16.83
C ARG A 144 1.08 -24.67 16.98
N MET A 145 2.32 -24.29 16.67
CA MET A 145 3.50 -25.12 16.88
C MET A 145 3.67 -25.44 18.38
N VAL A 146 3.57 -24.44 19.26
CA VAL A 146 3.60 -24.63 20.72
C VAL A 146 2.50 -25.59 21.16
N GLN A 147 1.27 -25.43 20.68
CA GLN A 147 0.15 -26.33 21.01
C GLN A 147 0.38 -27.75 20.48
N ALA A 148 0.90 -27.89 19.27
CA ALA A 148 1.18 -29.17 18.64
C ALA A 148 2.25 -29.98 19.42
N LEU A 149 3.27 -29.29 19.93
CA LEU A 149 4.39 -29.89 20.63
C LEU A 149 4.16 -30.03 22.15
N ALA A 150 3.14 -29.39 22.73
CA ALA A 150 2.83 -29.45 24.16
C ALA A 150 2.68 -30.88 24.73
N PRO A 151 2.14 -31.88 24.00
CA PRO A 151 2.08 -33.24 24.47
C PRO A 151 3.41 -34.00 24.50
N ALA A 152 4.44 -33.45 23.87
CA ALA A 152 5.76 -34.09 23.77
C ALA A 152 6.47 -34.14 25.11
N THR A 153 7.12 -35.25 25.41
CA THR A 153 7.96 -35.36 26.58
C THR A 153 9.38 -34.91 26.31
N ARG A 154 10.03 -34.34 27.35
CA ARG A 154 11.45 -34.01 27.30
C ARG A 154 12.26 -35.30 27.07
N LEU A 155 13.21 -35.23 26.10
CA LEU A 155 14.18 -36.29 25.93
C LEU A 155 15.16 -36.30 27.13
N PRO A 156 15.30 -37.41 27.86
CA PRO A 156 16.29 -37.49 28.92
C PRO A 156 17.71 -37.37 28.34
N GLY A 157 18.52 -36.47 28.91
CA GLY A 157 19.90 -36.25 28.47
C GLY A 157 20.04 -35.28 27.27
N ALA A 158 18.96 -34.76 26.70
CA ALA A 158 19.06 -33.73 25.64
C ALA A 158 19.84 -32.52 26.15
N THR A 159 20.91 -32.18 25.42
CA THR A 159 21.79 -31.05 25.74
C THR A 159 21.12 -29.75 25.32
N THR A 160 21.23 -28.73 26.18
CA THR A 160 20.91 -27.35 25.77
C THR A 160 22.03 -26.86 24.85
N HIS A 161 21.68 -26.11 23.81
CA HIS A 161 22.65 -25.53 22.88
C HIS A 161 22.64 -24.00 22.92
N HIS A 162 23.60 -23.37 22.28
CA HIS A 162 23.82 -21.91 22.31
C HIS A 162 22.64 -21.11 21.69
N TRP A 163 21.77 -21.74 20.91
CA TRP A 163 20.58 -21.12 20.37
C TRP A 163 19.39 -21.09 21.36
N ASP A 164 19.46 -21.76 22.52
CA ASP A 164 18.44 -21.63 23.56
C ASP A 164 18.34 -20.16 24.00
N VAL A 165 17.17 -19.56 23.88
CA VAL A 165 16.95 -18.14 24.21
C VAL A 165 17.34 -17.80 25.65
N LEU A 166 17.26 -18.77 26.58
CA LEU A 166 17.68 -18.57 27.98
C LEU A 166 19.19 -18.51 28.15
N ARG A 167 19.98 -18.95 27.17
CA ARG A 167 21.46 -18.93 27.16
C ARG A 167 22.03 -17.81 26.28
N SER A 168 21.21 -16.89 25.82
CA SER A 168 21.64 -15.80 24.97
C SER A 168 22.79 -14.98 25.52
N PRO A 169 22.86 -14.59 26.81
CA PRO A 169 24.01 -13.86 27.34
C PRO A 169 25.31 -14.64 27.26
N GLU A 170 25.27 -15.96 27.53
CA GLU A 170 26.45 -16.84 27.45
C GLU A 170 26.95 -16.97 26.02
N ALA A 171 26.03 -17.17 25.08
CA ALA A 171 26.36 -17.26 23.64
C ALA A 171 26.99 -15.95 23.12
N ILE A 172 26.46 -14.79 23.57
CA ILE A 172 26.99 -13.47 23.21
C ILE A 172 28.40 -13.28 23.84
N ALA A 173 28.56 -13.60 25.11
CA ALA A 173 29.84 -13.45 25.80
C ALA A 173 30.97 -14.28 25.12
N ASP A 174 30.65 -15.46 24.59
CA ASP A 174 31.58 -16.34 23.87
C ASP A 174 32.08 -15.79 22.52
N GLY A 175 31.33 -14.82 21.92
CA GLY A 175 31.64 -14.33 20.57
C GLY A 175 31.76 -12.82 20.43
N ILE A 176 31.48 -12.01 21.46
CA ILE A 176 31.40 -10.55 21.34
C ILE A 176 32.73 -9.89 20.91
N ASP A 177 33.86 -10.49 21.27
CA ASP A 177 35.18 -9.96 20.93
C ASP A 177 35.48 -10.09 19.41
N ALA A 178 34.75 -10.93 18.68
CA ALA A 178 34.85 -11.01 17.23
C ALA A 178 34.10 -9.88 16.50
N VAL A 179 33.33 -9.05 17.22
CA VAL A 179 32.70 -7.85 16.67
C VAL A 179 33.67 -6.69 16.76
N GLU A 180 34.33 -6.34 15.66
CA GLU A 180 35.38 -5.33 15.63
C GLU A 180 34.92 -3.90 15.96
N ASP A 181 33.64 -3.57 15.68
CA ASP A 181 33.05 -2.23 15.87
C ASP A 181 32.62 -2.01 17.34
N PRO A 182 33.31 -1.13 18.10
CA PRO A 182 32.98 -0.85 19.49
C PRO A 182 31.54 -0.30 19.68
N PHE A 183 31.03 0.40 18.69
CA PHE A 183 29.65 0.93 18.73
C PHE A 183 28.62 -0.22 18.67
N ARG A 184 28.83 -1.18 17.79
CA ARG A 184 28.00 -2.40 17.72
C ARG A 184 28.11 -3.23 19.00
N GLN A 185 29.31 -3.37 19.56
CA GLN A 185 29.48 -4.04 20.85
C GLN A 185 28.70 -3.34 21.98
N ALA A 186 28.70 -2.00 22.01
CA ALA A 186 27.94 -1.24 23.01
C ALA A 186 26.43 -1.43 22.84
N GLN A 187 25.93 -1.49 21.61
CA GLN A 187 24.52 -1.79 21.32
C GLN A 187 24.12 -3.17 21.81
N VAL A 188 24.91 -4.20 21.51
CA VAL A 188 24.68 -5.57 21.96
C VAL A 188 24.68 -5.65 23.50
N ARG A 189 25.67 -5.07 24.17
CA ARG A 189 25.76 -5.06 25.65
C ARG A 189 24.54 -4.36 26.30
N ARG A 190 24.05 -3.29 25.67
CA ARG A 190 22.80 -2.62 26.12
C ARG A 190 21.60 -3.55 26.08
N ILE A 191 21.41 -4.25 24.96
CA ILE A 191 20.30 -5.19 24.79
C ILE A 191 20.40 -6.37 25.75
N VAL A 192 21.61 -6.91 25.97
CA VAL A 192 21.84 -7.95 27.01
C VAL A 192 21.44 -7.45 28.40
N GLY A 193 21.76 -6.21 28.75
CA GLY A 193 21.31 -5.62 30.01
C GLY A 193 19.80 -5.52 30.17
N TRP A 194 19.02 -5.40 29.07
CA TRP A 194 17.55 -5.50 29.14
C TRP A 194 17.11 -6.92 29.43
N PHE A 195 17.72 -7.90 28.76
CA PHE A 195 17.47 -9.31 28.98
C PHE A 195 17.70 -9.70 30.44
N ASP A 196 18.85 -9.33 31.02
CA ASP A 196 19.20 -9.68 32.40
C ASP A 196 18.15 -9.13 33.37
N ARG A 197 17.79 -7.84 33.28
CA ARG A 197 16.77 -7.24 34.13
C ARG A 197 15.40 -7.92 34.00
N ALA A 198 14.96 -8.23 32.79
CA ALA A 198 13.70 -8.90 32.57
C ALA A 198 13.70 -10.34 33.12
N MET A 199 14.79 -11.06 32.90
CA MET A 199 14.91 -12.43 33.40
C MET A 199 15.04 -12.52 34.92
N ASP A 200 15.73 -11.60 35.56
CA ASP A 200 15.84 -11.53 37.03
C ASP A 200 14.45 -11.41 37.69
N SER A 201 13.52 -10.68 37.06
CA SER A 201 12.19 -10.42 37.60
C SER A 201 11.15 -11.49 37.25
N HIS A 202 11.23 -12.09 36.06
CA HIS A 202 10.11 -12.86 35.48
C HIS A 202 10.42 -14.33 35.17
N ARG A 203 11.69 -14.75 35.17
CA ARG A 203 12.15 -16.12 34.76
C ARG A 203 11.41 -17.25 35.47
N ALA A 204 11.10 -17.05 36.73
CA ALA A 204 10.48 -18.11 37.56
C ALA A 204 9.01 -18.40 37.16
N GLY A 205 8.28 -17.41 36.63
CA GLY A 205 6.88 -17.54 36.22
C GLY A 205 6.69 -17.97 34.75
N LEU A 206 7.79 -18.12 33.98
CA LEU A 206 7.70 -18.46 32.56
C LEU A 206 7.25 -19.93 32.34
N PRO A 207 6.16 -20.19 31.62
CA PRO A 207 5.75 -21.54 31.25
C PRO A 207 6.80 -22.22 30.35
N LYS A 208 7.01 -23.52 30.57
CA LYS A 208 7.95 -24.35 29.79
C LYS A 208 7.22 -25.37 28.94
N SER A 209 7.73 -25.62 27.74
CA SER A 209 7.23 -26.62 26.80
C SER A 209 8.35 -27.13 25.91
N VAL A 210 8.09 -28.20 25.15
CA VAL A 210 8.90 -28.47 23.96
C VAL A 210 8.52 -27.44 22.91
N VAL A 211 9.51 -26.81 22.28
CA VAL A 211 9.38 -25.80 21.24
C VAL A 211 10.26 -26.15 20.05
N HIS A 212 9.89 -25.67 18.88
CA HIS A 212 10.69 -25.82 17.65
C HIS A 212 11.97 -24.98 17.72
N GLN A 213 11.87 -23.77 18.30
CA GLN A 213 12.96 -22.83 18.62
C GLN A 213 13.67 -22.21 17.41
N ASP A 214 13.29 -22.54 16.19
CA ASP A 214 13.99 -22.04 14.98
C ASP A 214 13.05 -21.64 13.84
N LEU A 215 11.92 -20.96 14.17
CA LEU A 215 11.02 -20.33 13.20
C LEU A 215 11.65 -19.05 12.61
N ASN A 216 12.85 -19.20 12.05
CA ASN A 216 13.58 -18.14 11.38
C ASN A 216 13.14 -18.01 9.91
N ASP A 217 13.65 -16.99 9.22
CA ASP A 217 13.31 -16.69 7.83
C ASP A 217 13.85 -17.69 6.79
N PHE A 218 14.71 -18.64 7.17
CA PHE A 218 15.20 -19.74 6.31
C PHE A 218 14.39 -21.02 6.49
N ASN A 219 13.72 -21.19 7.62
CA ASN A 219 12.99 -22.41 7.97
C ASN A 219 11.48 -22.32 7.77
N VAL A 220 10.97 -21.18 7.32
CA VAL A 220 9.56 -20.99 6.98
C VAL A 220 9.42 -20.77 5.49
N LEU A 221 8.63 -21.65 4.84
CA LEU A 221 8.30 -21.52 3.42
C LEU A 221 7.00 -20.77 3.22
N ALA A 222 6.97 -19.91 2.22
CA ALA A 222 5.77 -19.23 1.75
C ALA A 222 5.44 -19.61 0.31
N ARG A 223 4.15 -19.49 -0.03
CA ARG A 223 3.61 -19.65 -1.39
C ARG A 223 2.59 -18.55 -1.69
N PRO A 224 2.47 -18.17 -2.97
CA PRO A 224 1.41 -17.26 -3.38
C PRO A 224 0.04 -17.93 -3.25
N GLY A 225 -0.91 -17.22 -2.66
CA GLY A 225 -2.31 -17.60 -2.58
C GLY A 225 -3.10 -17.17 -3.81
N THR A 226 -4.40 -17.42 -3.74
CA THR A 226 -5.32 -17.00 -4.82
C THR A 226 -5.55 -15.49 -4.85
N ASP A 227 -5.14 -14.78 -3.79
CA ASP A 227 -5.17 -13.33 -3.66
C ASP A 227 -3.86 -12.66 -4.13
N GLY A 228 -2.91 -13.44 -4.68
CA GLY A 228 -1.60 -12.96 -5.14
C GLY A 228 -0.64 -12.59 -4.02
N ARG A 229 -1.01 -12.79 -2.75
CA ARG A 229 -0.13 -12.56 -1.60
C ARG A 229 0.56 -13.85 -1.19
N HIS A 230 1.75 -13.72 -0.61
CA HIS A 230 2.42 -14.87 -0.01
C HIS A 230 1.78 -15.23 1.32
N HIS A 231 1.58 -16.54 1.54
CA HIS A 231 1.05 -17.13 2.76
C HIS A 231 2.06 -18.12 3.32
N VAL A 232 2.10 -18.29 4.65
CA VAL A 232 2.90 -19.33 5.29
C VAL A 232 2.40 -20.70 4.82
N HIS A 233 3.30 -21.46 4.19
CA HIS A 233 2.98 -22.74 3.57
C HIS A 233 3.55 -23.94 4.33
N ALA A 234 4.79 -23.83 4.82
CA ALA A 234 5.44 -24.93 5.52
C ALA A 234 6.49 -24.47 6.53
N VAL A 235 6.77 -25.33 7.51
CA VAL A 235 7.87 -25.18 8.47
C VAL A 235 8.85 -26.34 8.26
N LEU A 236 10.14 -25.96 8.23
CA LEU A 236 11.27 -26.87 8.03
C LEU A 236 12.08 -27.00 9.33
N ASP A 237 12.91 -27.99 9.39
CA ASP A 237 14.04 -28.19 10.29
C ASP A 237 13.76 -28.14 11.79
N PHE A 238 13.51 -29.30 12.39
CA PHE A 238 13.32 -29.49 13.83
C PHE A 238 14.64 -29.76 14.59
N ALA A 239 15.81 -29.45 13.98
CA ALA A 239 17.12 -29.77 14.59
C ALA A 239 17.36 -29.04 15.91
N ASP A 240 16.83 -27.82 16.08
CA ASP A 240 17.00 -26.99 17.25
C ASP A 240 15.86 -27.15 18.31
N ALA A 241 14.95 -28.08 18.09
CA ALA A 241 13.86 -28.33 19.02
C ALA A 241 14.37 -28.76 20.41
N LEU A 242 13.85 -28.14 21.46
CA LEU A 242 14.26 -28.42 22.85
C LEU A 242 13.13 -28.14 23.85
N TYR A 243 13.31 -28.56 25.11
CA TYR A 243 12.44 -28.23 26.21
C TYR A 243 12.94 -27.00 26.96
N THR A 244 12.29 -25.85 26.75
CA THR A 244 12.65 -24.55 27.35
C THR A 244 11.38 -23.71 27.63
N VAL A 245 11.53 -22.39 27.82
CA VAL A 245 10.39 -21.48 27.96
C VAL A 245 9.60 -21.41 26.65
N ARG A 246 8.26 -21.60 26.73
CA ARG A 246 7.39 -21.66 25.53
C ARG A 246 7.41 -20.36 24.73
N ILE A 247 7.63 -19.21 25.40
CA ILE A 247 7.72 -17.90 24.76
C ILE A 247 8.92 -17.81 23.79
N GLY A 248 9.92 -18.69 23.92
CA GLY A 248 11.05 -18.78 23.01
C GLY A 248 10.66 -19.00 21.57
N GLU A 249 9.59 -19.77 21.32
CA GLU A 249 9.03 -19.98 19.98
C GLU A 249 8.60 -18.66 19.33
N LEU A 250 7.82 -17.87 20.05
CA LEU A 250 7.38 -16.55 19.58
C LEU A 250 8.55 -15.57 19.49
N ALA A 251 9.48 -15.59 20.45
CA ALA A 251 10.63 -14.69 20.47
C ALA A 251 11.50 -14.84 19.21
N VAL A 252 11.71 -16.08 18.74
CA VAL A 252 12.45 -16.35 17.50
C VAL A 252 11.66 -15.82 16.28
N ALA A 253 10.39 -16.14 16.15
CA ALA A 253 9.55 -15.65 15.06
C ALA A 253 9.51 -14.11 15.00
N VAL A 254 9.36 -13.45 16.16
CA VAL A 254 9.42 -11.98 16.29
C VAL A 254 10.79 -11.45 15.88
N ALA A 255 11.89 -12.04 16.36
CA ALA A 255 13.24 -11.60 16.07
C ALA A 255 13.51 -11.53 14.55
N TYR A 256 13.24 -12.61 13.85
CA TYR A 256 13.50 -12.66 12.40
C TYR A 256 12.49 -11.88 11.57
N SER A 257 11.27 -11.65 12.08
CA SER A 257 10.29 -10.75 11.43
C SER A 257 10.71 -9.27 11.45
N MET A 258 11.55 -8.88 12.41
CA MET A 258 12.10 -7.52 12.53
C MET A 258 13.20 -7.21 11.52
N LEU A 259 13.67 -8.19 10.77
CA LEU A 259 14.63 -7.99 9.67
C LEU A 259 13.96 -7.43 8.42
N ARG A 260 14.72 -6.75 7.57
CA ARG A 260 14.29 -6.23 6.26
C ARG A 260 13.10 -5.27 6.35
N THR A 261 13.00 -4.50 7.42
CA THR A 261 11.94 -3.52 7.62
C THR A 261 12.49 -2.22 8.22
N ALA A 262 11.90 -1.10 7.83
CA ALA A 262 12.25 0.19 8.43
C ALA A 262 11.68 0.36 9.86
N ASN A 263 10.64 -0.41 10.21
CA ASN A 263 9.96 -0.35 11.51
C ASN A 263 9.89 -1.73 12.18
N PRO A 264 10.95 -2.18 12.85
CA PRO A 264 11.02 -3.49 13.48
C PRO A 264 9.87 -3.77 14.46
N LEU A 265 9.47 -2.79 15.26
CA LEU A 265 8.39 -2.97 16.25
C LEU A 265 7.02 -3.17 15.58
N SER A 266 6.75 -2.48 14.48
CA SER A 266 5.52 -2.70 13.69
C SER A 266 5.47 -4.13 13.12
N ALA A 267 6.60 -4.63 12.64
CA ALA A 267 6.73 -6.00 12.18
C ALA A 267 6.50 -7.02 13.31
N ALA A 268 7.12 -6.79 14.47
CA ALA A 268 6.91 -7.58 15.69
C ALA A 268 5.45 -7.60 16.11
N ALA A 269 4.78 -6.44 16.14
CA ALA A 269 3.38 -6.32 16.51
C ALA A 269 2.46 -7.18 15.63
N ALA A 270 2.74 -7.31 14.34
CA ALA A 270 1.94 -8.15 13.44
C ALA A 270 2.07 -9.64 13.80
N VAL A 271 3.28 -10.12 14.10
CA VAL A 271 3.52 -11.50 14.53
C VAL A 271 2.84 -11.77 15.87
N ILE A 272 2.98 -10.84 16.84
CA ILE A 272 2.40 -10.98 18.19
C ILE A 272 0.88 -11.03 18.13
N ARG A 273 0.22 -10.18 17.31
CA ARG A 273 -1.24 -10.25 17.10
C ARG A 273 -1.67 -11.61 16.57
N GLY A 274 -0.95 -12.16 15.60
CA GLY A 274 -1.25 -13.49 15.07
C GLY A 274 -1.12 -14.59 16.12
N TYR A 275 -0.09 -14.54 16.95
CA TYR A 275 0.11 -15.49 18.05
C TYR A 275 -0.99 -15.37 19.11
N ALA A 276 -1.25 -14.16 19.59
CA ALA A 276 -2.23 -13.89 20.65
C ALA A 276 -3.67 -14.22 20.25
N ALA A 277 -3.98 -14.22 18.95
CA ALA A 277 -5.28 -14.66 18.44
C ALA A 277 -5.55 -16.16 18.65
N GLU A 278 -4.52 -16.99 18.88
CA GLU A 278 -4.63 -18.44 19.05
C GLU A 278 -4.19 -18.90 20.47
N LEU A 279 -3.20 -18.20 21.08
CA LEU A 279 -2.64 -18.60 22.37
C LEU A 279 -2.34 -17.36 23.24
N GLU A 280 -3.01 -17.30 24.39
CA GLU A 280 -2.85 -16.21 25.35
C GLU A 280 -1.45 -16.17 25.97
N LEU A 281 -0.90 -14.98 26.14
CA LEU A 281 0.39 -14.71 26.79
C LEU A 281 0.17 -14.37 28.27
N THR A 282 1.00 -14.93 29.15
CA THR A 282 1.02 -14.59 30.57
C THR A 282 1.69 -13.21 30.79
N GLU A 283 1.48 -12.60 31.99
CA GLU A 283 2.14 -11.33 32.34
C GLU A 283 3.66 -11.42 32.26
N ASP A 284 4.24 -12.54 32.73
CA ASP A 284 5.68 -12.75 32.66
C ASP A 284 6.16 -12.88 31.19
N GLU A 285 5.37 -13.53 30.33
CA GLU A 285 5.70 -13.64 28.91
C GLU A 285 5.62 -12.30 28.18
N LEU A 286 4.61 -11.45 28.50
CA LEU A 286 4.47 -10.11 27.94
C LEU A 286 5.67 -9.22 28.27
N SER A 287 6.19 -9.32 29.50
CA SER A 287 7.31 -8.49 29.98
C SER A 287 8.66 -8.93 29.41
N VAL A 288 8.85 -10.21 29.10
CA VAL A 288 10.15 -10.73 28.61
C VAL A 288 10.30 -10.82 27.09
N LEU A 289 9.19 -10.83 26.33
CA LEU A 289 9.20 -11.13 24.91
C LEU A 289 10.09 -10.17 24.10
N TYR A 290 9.99 -8.86 24.34
CA TYR A 290 10.80 -7.89 23.60
C TYR A 290 12.32 -8.04 23.88
N PRO A 291 12.79 -8.09 25.12
CA PRO A 291 14.19 -8.37 25.42
C PRO A 291 14.68 -9.70 24.84
N LEU A 292 13.89 -10.78 24.91
CA LEU A 292 14.24 -12.08 24.32
C LEU A 292 14.44 -11.99 22.80
N ALA A 293 13.49 -11.39 22.08
CA ALA A 293 13.57 -11.26 20.63
C ALA A 293 14.75 -10.38 20.20
N ALA A 294 14.98 -9.26 20.87
CA ALA A 294 16.11 -8.38 20.57
C ALA A 294 17.46 -9.09 20.83
N THR A 295 17.56 -9.82 21.92
CA THR A 295 18.79 -10.57 22.28
C THR A 295 19.03 -11.73 21.31
N ARG A 296 17.99 -12.40 20.80
CA ARG A 296 18.13 -13.44 19.76
C ARG A 296 18.82 -12.90 18.49
N LEU A 297 18.51 -11.67 18.07
CA LEU A 297 19.21 -11.03 16.95
C LEU A 297 20.68 -10.76 17.28
N CYS A 298 20.99 -10.39 18.52
CA CYS A 298 22.37 -10.21 18.98
C CYS A 298 23.14 -11.53 18.95
N VAL A 299 22.56 -12.64 19.42
CA VAL A 299 23.15 -13.99 19.34
C VAL A 299 23.45 -14.33 17.88
N ASN A 300 22.49 -14.12 16.98
CA ASN A 300 22.68 -14.39 15.56
C ASN A 300 23.87 -13.58 14.99
N ALA A 301 23.92 -12.26 15.24
CA ALA A 301 24.99 -11.41 14.73
C ALA A 301 26.36 -11.80 15.29
N VAL A 302 26.47 -11.98 16.59
CA VAL A 302 27.74 -12.30 17.27
C VAL A 302 28.27 -13.68 16.85
N THR A 303 27.42 -14.70 16.80
CA THR A 303 27.77 -16.05 16.34
C THR A 303 28.34 -16.04 14.93
N TRP A 304 27.70 -15.30 14.00
CA TRP A 304 28.22 -15.22 12.63
C TRP A 304 29.53 -14.43 12.52
N MET A 305 29.73 -13.37 13.33
CA MET A 305 31.01 -12.65 13.35
C MET A 305 32.13 -13.56 13.87
N LYS A 306 31.86 -14.33 14.95
CA LYS A 306 32.85 -15.33 15.45
C LYS A 306 33.18 -16.36 14.38
N ARG A 307 32.18 -16.94 13.70
CA ARG A 307 32.41 -17.89 12.61
C ARG A 307 33.26 -17.32 11.47
N CYS A 308 33.01 -16.04 11.11
CA CYS A 308 33.86 -15.35 10.13
C CYS A 308 35.31 -15.22 10.59
N ALA A 309 35.54 -14.85 11.85
CA ALA A 309 36.86 -14.73 12.42
C ALA A 309 37.57 -16.10 12.46
N ASP A 310 36.87 -17.16 12.85
CA ASP A 310 37.41 -18.51 12.97
C ASP A 310 37.72 -19.17 11.61
N SER A 311 36.92 -18.91 10.58
CA SER A 311 37.02 -19.56 9.26
C SER A 311 37.67 -18.70 8.17
N GLY A 312 37.85 -17.39 8.40
CA GLY A 312 38.37 -16.44 7.41
C GLY A 312 37.41 -16.15 6.23
N THR A 313 36.12 -16.53 6.34
CA THR A 313 35.12 -16.31 5.30
C THR A 313 34.36 -14.97 5.49
N SER A 314 33.99 -14.30 4.41
CA SER A 314 33.16 -13.08 4.44
C SER A 314 31.67 -13.36 4.41
N TYR A 315 31.23 -14.60 4.28
CA TYR A 315 29.84 -15.01 4.11
C TYR A 315 28.91 -14.50 5.25
N GLY A 316 29.39 -14.51 6.49
CA GLY A 316 28.62 -14.02 7.63
C GLY A 316 28.32 -12.52 7.56
N HIS A 317 29.21 -11.71 6.97
CA HIS A 317 28.95 -10.27 6.78
C HIS A 317 27.76 -10.01 5.85
N GLU A 318 27.67 -10.74 4.74
CA GLU A 318 26.53 -10.65 3.83
C GLU A 318 25.23 -11.13 4.50
N ARG A 319 25.29 -12.22 5.24
CA ARG A 319 24.16 -12.77 5.99
C ARG A 319 23.65 -11.81 7.07
N MET A 320 24.52 -10.99 7.68
CA MET A 320 24.18 -10.03 8.73
C MET A 320 23.82 -8.64 8.24
N LYS A 321 23.77 -8.41 6.92
CA LYS A 321 23.46 -7.08 6.35
C LYS A 321 22.13 -6.48 6.80
N HIS A 322 21.14 -7.32 7.14
CA HIS A 322 19.85 -6.88 7.66
C HIS A 322 19.77 -6.91 9.20
N THR A 323 20.61 -7.71 9.85
CA THR A 323 20.59 -7.90 11.31
C THR A 323 21.18 -6.69 12.04
N TRP A 324 22.33 -6.17 11.60
CA TRP A 324 22.95 -5.01 12.24
C TRP A 324 22.09 -3.73 12.17
N PRO A 325 21.44 -3.37 11.05
CA PRO A 325 20.50 -2.24 11.04
C PRO A 325 19.32 -2.41 12.00
N ALA A 326 18.77 -3.64 12.12
CA ALA A 326 17.71 -3.92 13.07
C ALA A 326 18.18 -3.75 14.53
N ILE A 327 19.35 -4.31 14.90
CA ILE A 327 19.96 -4.14 16.23
C ILE A 327 20.17 -2.65 16.55
N ALA A 328 20.67 -1.85 15.59
CA ALA A 328 20.88 -0.42 15.77
C ALA A 328 19.58 0.33 16.07
N LEU A 329 18.49 0.02 15.35
CA LEU A 329 17.17 0.60 15.62
C LEU A 329 16.61 0.16 16.98
N LEU A 330 16.72 -1.10 17.34
CA LEU A 330 16.25 -1.62 18.61
C LEU A 330 17.04 -1.01 19.77
N ALA A 331 18.35 -0.93 19.70
CA ALA A 331 19.20 -0.35 20.74
C ALA A 331 18.89 1.14 21.05
N THR A 332 18.25 1.85 20.13
CA THR A 332 17.76 3.22 20.32
C THR A 332 16.29 3.31 20.75
N THR A 333 15.62 2.17 20.90
CA THR A 333 14.23 2.10 21.34
C THR A 333 14.22 1.69 22.83
N PRO A 334 13.61 2.48 23.71
CA PRO A 334 13.54 2.12 25.14
C PRO A 334 12.81 0.80 25.32
N PRO A 335 13.24 -0.08 26.25
CA PRO A 335 12.60 -1.39 26.45
C PRO A 335 11.14 -1.28 26.87
N GLU A 336 10.75 -0.20 27.57
CA GLU A 336 9.35 0.09 27.94
C GLU A 336 8.47 0.28 26.71
N VAL A 337 8.97 0.95 25.66
CA VAL A 337 8.22 1.09 24.39
C VAL A 337 8.05 -0.27 23.75
N GLY A 338 9.08 -1.11 23.73
CA GLY A 338 9.01 -2.48 23.22
C GLY A 338 7.96 -3.32 23.97
N GLU A 339 7.96 -3.27 25.31
CA GLU A 339 6.97 -3.98 26.13
C GLU A 339 5.54 -3.48 25.88
N PHE A 340 5.33 -2.16 25.78
CA PHE A 340 4.00 -1.61 25.49
C PHE A 340 3.49 -1.98 24.08
N VAL A 341 4.38 -2.07 23.10
CA VAL A 341 4.02 -2.59 21.78
C VAL A 341 3.60 -4.05 21.86
N VAL A 342 4.33 -4.87 22.64
CA VAL A 342 3.98 -6.28 22.88
C VAL A 342 2.58 -6.37 23.51
N ARG A 343 2.33 -5.65 24.59
CA ARG A 343 1.04 -5.64 25.32
C ARG A 343 -0.12 -5.20 24.41
N SER A 344 0.06 -4.08 23.71
CA SER A 344 -0.94 -3.56 22.78
C SER A 344 -1.24 -4.55 21.64
N ALA A 345 -0.22 -5.19 21.07
CA ALA A 345 -0.38 -6.17 20.02
C ALA A 345 -1.05 -7.46 20.51
N ALA A 346 -0.80 -7.86 21.76
CA ALA A 346 -1.43 -9.00 22.40
C ALA A 346 -2.87 -8.73 22.89
N GLY A 347 -3.36 -7.47 22.83
CA GLY A 347 -4.65 -7.08 23.38
C GLY A 347 -4.68 -7.04 24.92
N ALA A 348 -3.51 -7.04 25.57
CA ALA A 348 -3.40 -6.91 27.00
C ALA A 348 -3.61 -5.46 27.46
N PRO A 349 -4.23 -5.21 28.62
CA PRO A 349 -4.46 -3.86 29.10
C PRO A 349 -3.12 -3.16 29.38
N VAL A 350 -3.04 -1.91 28.95
CA VAL A 350 -1.95 -0.99 29.31
C VAL A 350 -2.59 0.17 30.04
N GLU A 351 -2.21 0.42 31.29
CA GLU A 351 -2.75 1.55 32.04
C GLU A 351 -2.26 2.86 31.42
N PRO A 352 -3.16 3.81 31.09
CA PRO A 352 -2.76 5.12 30.66
C PRO A 352 -2.01 5.81 31.81
N GLY A 353 -0.86 6.41 31.49
CA GLY A 353 -0.11 7.19 32.48
C GLY A 353 -0.94 8.34 33.05
N ARG A 354 -0.53 8.86 34.20
CA ARG A 354 -1.20 10.02 34.85
C ARG A 354 -1.23 11.25 33.94
N PRO A 355 -2.22 12.14 34.07
CA PRO A 355 -2.27 13.39 33.31
C PRO A 355 -0.99 14.22 33.49
N VAL A 356 -0.57 14.89 32.44
CA VAL A 356 0.59 15.79 32.46
C VAL A 356 0.17 17.13 33.03
N PRO A 357 1.04 17.84 33.80
CA PRO A 357 0.72 19.18 34.33
C PRO A 357 0.36 20.14 33.18
N GLY A 358 -0.70 20.92 33.35
CA GLY A 358 -1.09 21.96 32.42
C GLY A 358 -0.17 23.20 32.49
N ALA A 359 -0.10 23.98 31.41
CA ALA A 359 0.82 25.11 31.28
C ALA A 359 0.66 26.17 32.33
N GLY A 360 1.78 26.58 32.91
CA GLY A 360 1.85 27.69 33.89
C GLY A 360 1.86 29.09 33.24
N GLY A 361 2.01 29.22 31.93
CA GLY A 361 2.11 30.52 31.25
C GLY A 361 2.35 30.43 29.75
N ARG A 362 2.46 31.58 29.06
CA ARG A 362 2.86 31.68 27.66
C ARG A 362 4.36 31.31 27.51
N TRP A 363 4.67 30.41 26.59
CA TRP A 363 6.03 29.96 26.31
C TRP A 363 6.57 30.39 24.92
N LEU A 364 5.73 31.06 24.12
CA LEU A 364 6.11 31.68 22.86
C LEU A 364 6.09 33.20 22.98
N ALA A 365 6.98 33.86 22.27
CA ALA A 365 7.06 35.33 22.19
C ALA A 365 5.71 35.94 21.77
N PRO A 366 5.35 37.13 22.28
CA PRO A 366 4.17 37.88 21.83
C PRO A 366 4.20 38.12 20.31
N GLY A 367 3.07 37.86 19.64
CA GLY A 367 2.91 38.14 18.22
C GLY A 367 3.20 36.94 17.29
N LEU A 368 3.40 35.75 17.82
CA LEU A 368 3.43 34.53 17.05
C LEU A 368 2.05 33.84 17.13
N ASP A 369 1.26 33.95 16.07
CA ASP A 369 -0.02 33.26 15.99
C ASP A 369 0.18 31.86 15.40
N LEU A 370 -0.27 30.83 16.12
CA LEU A 370 -0.16 29.45 15.70
C LEU A 370 -1.35 29.04 14.83
N VAL A 371 -1.08 28.66 13.60
CA VAL A 371 -2.06 28.09 12.68
C VAL A 371 -1.85 26.58 12.62
N PRO A 372 -2.90 25.74 12.73
CA PRO A 372 -2.76 24.29 12.60
C PRO A 372 -2.12 23.93 11.24
N PHE A 373 -1.29 22.89 11.23
CA PHE A 373 -0.80 22.33 9.98
C PHE A 373 -2.00 21.91 9.14
N ALA A 374 -2.15 22.47 7.94
CA ALA A 374 -2.99 21.90 6.92
C ALA A 374 -2.37 20.56 6.45
N PRO A 375 -3.17 19.58 5.99
CA PRO A 375 -2.65 18.30 5.51
C PRO A 375 -1.68 18.41 4.34
N ALA A 376 -1.47 19.61 3.76
CA ALA A 376 -0.60 19.84 2.63
C ALA A 376 0.42 20.94 2.98
N HIS A 377 1.68 20.72 2.60
CA HIS A 377 2.76 21.71 2.69
C HIS A 377 2.47 22.92 1.78
N GLU A 378 1.81 23.94 2.32
CA GLU A 378 1.99 25.25 1.77
C GLU A 378 3.23 25.89 2.40
N PRO A 379 4.06 26.60 1.64
CA PRO A 379 5.08 27.44 2.24
C PRO A 379 4.41 28.40 3.22
N VAL A 380 5.04 28.61 4.37
CA VAL A 380 4.57 29.63 5.33
C VAL A 380 4.45 30.94 4.56
N GLY A 381 3.24 31.47 4.41
CA GLY A 381 3.00 32.76 3.72
C GLY A 381 3.80 33.86 4.36
N ARG A 382 3.96 34.99 3.66
CA ARG A 382 4.76 36.15 4.07
C ARG A 382 4.25 36.82 5.36
N ASP A 383 3.07 36.41 5.85
CA ASP A 383 2.46 36.93 7.09
C ASP A 383 2.86 36.09 8.29
N HIS A 384 2.95 36.72 9.44
CA HIS A 384 3.59 36.35 10.71
C HIS A 384 3.07 35.08 11.41
N HIS A 385 2.55 34.12 10.71
CA HIS A 385 1.98 32.89 11.27
C HIS A 385 3.02 31.77 11.35
N ALA A 386 3.08 31.09 12.51
CA ALA A 386 3.79 29.83 12.65
C ALA A 386 2.80 28.65 12.52
N ARG A 387 3.24 27.58 11.89
CA ARG A 387 2.44 26.36 11.74
C ARG A 387 2.66 25.42 12.93
N LEU A 388 1.58 24.82 13.41
CA LEU A 388 1.56 23.92 14.55
C LEU A 388 1.21 22.49 14.10
N GLY A 389 2.18 21.58 14.14
CA GLY A 389 1.94 20.12 14.04
C GLY A 389 1.77 19.52 15.42
N ARG A 390 0.70 18.76 15.66
CA ARG A 390 0.36 18.19 16.97
C ARG A 390 0.86 16.76 17.15
N HIS A 391 0.99 16.35 18.41
CA HIS A 391 1.38 15.01 18.82
C HIS A 391 0.46 13.95 18.19
N LEU A 392 1.04 12.85 17.69
CA LEU A 392 0.38 11.75 16.95
C LEU A 392 -0.53 12.21 15.82
N GLN A 393 -0.37 13.44 15.34
CA GLN A 393 -0.98 13.88 14.10
C GLN A 393 -0.19 13.32 12.90
N ALA A 394 -0.91 12.81 11.90
CA ALA A 394 -0.30 12.37 10.67
C ALA A 394 0.46 13.51 9.98
N ASP A 395 1.69 13.24 9.59
CA ASP A 395 2.51 14.17 8.83
C ASP A 395 2.39 13.87 7.34
N ALA A 396 1.44 14.53 6.67
CA ALA A 396 1.20 14.40 5.23
C ALA A 396 2.38 14.89 4.36
N GLY A 397 3.39 15.49 4.97
CA GLY A 397 4.59 15.94 4.28
C GLY A 397 5.70 14.92 4.19
N THR A 398 5.66 13.90 5.02
CA THR A 398 6.47 12.71 4.89
C THR A 398 5.78 11.74 3.94
N VAL A 399 5.61 12.15 2.67
CA VAL A 399 5.18 11.23 1.63
C VAL A 399 6.24 10.15 1.54
N VAL A 400 5.97 9.02 2.16
CA VAL A 400 6.68 7.79 1.85
C VAL A 400 6.21 7.43 0.45
N ARG A 401 6.95 7.91 -0.55
CA ARG A 401 6.68 7.67 -1.98
C ARG A 401 6.63 6.18 -2.31
N ARG A 402 7.03 5.34 -1.37
CA ARG A 402 7.06 3.89 -1.51
C ARG A 402 6.88 3.26 -0.13
N THR A 403 5.66 2.89 0.20
CA THR A 403 5.43 1.93 1.26
C THR A 403 5.58 0.55 0.64
N THR A 404 6.76 -0.03 0.77
CA THR A 404 6.90 -1.46 0.45
C THR A 404 5.91 -2.25 1.31
N ALA A 405 5.33 -3.32 0.77
CA ALA A 405 4.50 -4.27 1.52
C ALA A 405 5.21 -4.83 2.78
N SER A 406 6.49 -4.53 2.97
CA SER A 406 7.35 -4.99 4.06
C SER A 406 7.17 -4.27 5.38
N GLY A 407 6.48 -3.11 5.44
CA GLY A 407 6.37 -2.40 6.71
C GLY A 407 5.42 -1.22 6.70
N GLU A 408 4.86 -0.93 7.86
CA GLU A 408 4.07 0.24 8.12
C GLU A 408 4.98 1.48 8.19
N ALA A 409 4.62 2.56 7.49
CA ALA A 409 5.41 3.79 7.51
C ALA A 409 5.27 4.52 8.86
N ALA A 410 6.36 5.13 9.33
CA ALA A 410 6.31 6.05 10.47
C ALA A 410 5.78 7.41 9.98
N THR A 411 4.52 7.67 10.24
CA THR A 411 3.79 8.83 9.71
C THR A 411 3.21 9.72 10.80
N LEU A 412 3.14 9.25 12.04
CA LEU A 412 2.57 10.00 13.15
C LEU A 412 3.66 10.74 13.92
N ARG A 413 3.47 12.04 14.10
CA ARG A 413 4.46 12.92 14.74
C ARG A 413 4.58 12.64 16.25
N LEU A 414 5.81 12.43 16.74
CA LEU A 414 6.10 12.35 18.16
C LEU A 414 6.39 13.75 18.70
N GLY A 415 5.50 14.26 19.57
CA GLY A 415 5.60 15.60 20.12
C GLY A 415 4.89 16.67 19.26
N VAL A 416 5.15 17.93 19.57
CA VAL A 416 4.62 19.11 18.88
C VAL A 416 5.72 19.72 18.02
N GLU A 417 5.40 20.10 16.79
CA GLU A 417 6.29 20.81 15.89
C GLU A 417 5.74 22.20 15.56
N ILE A 418 6.60 23.20 15.65
CA ILE A 418 6.30 24.57 15.26
C ILE A 418 7.27 24.98 14.16
N ALA A 419 6.75 25.27 12.97
CA ALA A 419 7.52 25.80 11.87
C ALA A 419 7.17 27.28 11.67
N ALA A 420 8.18 28.15 11.72
CA ALA A 420 8.03 29.59 11.54
C ALA A 420 8.90 30.11 10.41
N SER A 421 8.47 31.21 9.76
CA SER A 421 9.20 31.87 8.66
C SER A 421 10.37 32.71 9.14
N ARG A 422 10.49 32.98 10.44
CA ARG A 422 11.54 33.78 11.08
C ARG A 422 11.92 33.20 12.43
N PRO A 423 13.14 33.47 12.94
CA PRO A 423 13.54 33.07 14.29
C PRO A 423 12.62 33.68 15.36
N PHE A 424 12.44 32.93 16.45
CA PHE A 424 11.62 33.32 17.60
C PHE A 424 12.20 32.80 18.92
N GLN A 425 12.04 33.63 19.97
CA GLN A 425 12.48 33.29 21.30
C GLN A 425 11.52 32.30 21.95
N VAL A 426 12.07 31.34 22.69
CA VAL A 426 11.34 30.32 23.43
C VAL A 426 11.62 30.52 24.93
N VAL A 427 10.58 30.50 25.73
CA VAL A 427 10.68 30.58 27.19
C VAL A 427 10.18 29.30 27.83
N ALA A 428 10.62 29.02 29.05
CA ALA A 428 10.21 27.82 29.80
C ALA A 428 8.72 27.87 30.13
N PRO A 429 7.91 26.87 29.75
CA PRO A 429 6.50 26.81 30.12
C PRO A 429 6.30 26.56 31.65
N HIS A 430 7.24 25.90 32.27
CA HIS A 430 7.29 25.54 33.68
C HIS A 430 8.68 25.69 34.26
N GLY A 431 8.80 25.78 35.58
CA GLY A 431 10.10 25.68 36.24
C GLY A 431 10.78 24.35 35.95
N ALA A 432 12.07 24.38 35.72
CA ALA A 432 12.85 23.22 35.31
C ALA A 432 14.31 23.28 35.75
N VAL A 433 14.98 22.12 35.68
CA VAL A 433 16.43 22.00 35.76
C VAL A 433 16.93 21.50 34.41
N VAL A 434 17.98 22.11 33.87
CA VAL A 434 18.65 21.64 32.67
C VAL A 434 19.33 20.29 32.97
N GLU A 435 18.81 19.21 32.46
CA GLU A 435 19.34 17.87 32.71
C GLU A 435 20.50 17.58 31.74
N GLU A 436 20.28 17.87 30.46
CA GLU A 436 21.25 17.62 29.41
C GLU A 436 21.15 18.69 28.31
N ARG A 437 22.31 19.10 27.82
CA ARG A 437 22.44 19.94 26.62
C ARG A 437 23.40 19.29 25.65
N ASP A 438 22.89 18.92 24.49
CA ASP A 438 23.71 18.45 23.37
C ASP A 438 23.14 19.04 22.06
N THR A 439 23.98 19.41 21.12
CA THR A 439 23.49 19.87 19.83
C THR A 439 23.02 18.65 19.02
N PRO A 440 21.75 18.58 18.57
CA PRO A 440 20.79 19.67 18.43
C PRO A 440 19.63 19.74 19.43
N TYR A 441 19.78 19.28 20.68
CA TYR A 441 18.66 19.23 21.63
C TYR A 441 19.01 19.74 23.03
N LEU A 442 17.96 20.14 23.77
CA LEU A 442 17.99 20.50 25.18
C LEU A 442 16.97 19.63 25.93
N ILE A 443 17.37 19.01 27.02
CA ILE A 443 16.48 18.25 27.90
C ILE A 443 16.33 18.99 29.23
N LEU A 444 15.09 19.28 29.59
CA LEU A 444 14.70 19.93 30.83
C LEU A 444 13.95 18.93 31.70
N ARG A 445 14.32 18.83 32.99
CA ARG A 445 13.62 18.05 34.01
C ARG A 445 12.66 18.97 34.77
N HIS A 446 11.40 18.59 34.81
CA HIS A 446 10.34 19.28 35.49
C HIS A 446 9.87 18.46 36.70
N GLU A 447 9.94 19.05 37.89
CA GLU A 447 9.49 18.41 39.13
C GLU A 447 8.03 18.79 39.44
N GLY A 448 7.21 17.79 39.77
CA GLY A 448 5.80 17.98 40.08
C GLY A 448 5.23 16.74 40.76
N ALA A 449 3.95 16.49 40.61
CA ALA A 449 3.30 15.26 41.11
C ALA A 449 3.91 14.00 40.45
N GLU A 450 4.42 14.14 39.25
CA GLU A 450 5.24 13.22 38.53
C GLU A 450 6.39 14.01 37.89
N THR A 451 7.62 13.48 37.94
CA THR A 451 8.75 14.08 37.21
C THR A 451 8.63 13.75 35.77
N ILE A 452 8.68 14.78 34.91
CA ILE A 452 8.68 14.63 33.42
C ILE A 452 9.91 15.32 32.85
N TRP A 453 10.34 14.85 31.66
CA TRP A 453 11.43 15.43 30.91
C TRP A 453 10.90 15.98 29.59
N SER A 454 11.17 17.27 29.31
CA SER A 454 10.87 17.86 28.00
C SER A 454 12.12 17.93 27.17
N ARG A 455 12.03 17.44 25.93
CA ARG A 455 13.10 17.50 24.92
C ARG A 455 12.76 18.54 23.86
N TRP A 456 13.64 19.49 23.69
CA TRP A 456 13.53 20.60 22.77
C TRP A 456 14.54 20.44 21.66
N THR A 457 14.12 20.29 20.42
CA THR A 457 14.98 20.08 19.26
C THR A 457 14.81 21.25 18.28
N GLY A 458 15.91 21.75 17.72
CA GLY A 458 15.87 22.94 16.88
C GLY A 458 15.99 24.27 17.67
N LEU A 459 16.46 24.19 18.92
CA LEU A 459 16.63 25.31 19.83
C LEU A 459 18.12 25.64 20.01
N ASP A 460 18.53 26.86 19.75
CA ASP A 460 19.85 27.39 20.11
C ASP A 460 19.79 27.93 21.53
N SER A 461 20.45 27.24 22.47
CA SER A 461 20.39 27.53 23.90
C SER A 461 21.79 27.76 24.46
N SER A 462 21.94 28.74 25.31
CA SER A 462 23.19 29.01 26.05
C SER A 462 23.21 28.41 27.46
N LEU A 463 22.12 27.74 27.88
CA LEU A 463 21.99 27.16 29.21
C LEU A 463 22.99 26.04 29.45
N SER A 464 23.50 25.91 30.67
CA SER A 464 24.39 24.84 31.10
C SER A 464 23.66 23.74 31.86
N ALA A 465 24.12 22.48 31.76
CA ALA A 465 23.56 21.42 32.59
C ALA A 465 23.66 21.76 34.11
N GLY A 466 22.60 21.43 34.84
CA GLY A 466 22.43 21.78 36.25
C GLY A 466 21.83 23.18 36.49
N ALA A 467 21.67 24.02 35.50
CA ALA A 467 21.04 25.33 35.63
C ALA A 467 19.55 25.19 35.98
N SER A 468 19.08 25.99 36.96
CA SER A 468 17.63 26.10 37.25
C SER A 468 17.02 27.22 36.40
N VAL A 469 15.84 26.94 35.84
CA VAL A 469 15.07 27.83 34.96
C VAL A 469 13.69 28.01 35.59
N ALA A 470 13.25 29.27 35.76
CA ALA A 470 11.89 29.55 36.21
C ALA A 470 10.91 29.56 35.02
N ALA A 471 9.61 29.38 35.31
CA ALA A 471 8.58 29.56 34.26
C ALA A 471 8.65 30.99 33.70
N GLY A 472 8.70 31.14 32.39
CA GLY A 472 8.86 32.42 31.71
C GLY A 472 10.29 32.82 31.39
N ASP A 473 11.29 32.14 31.94
CA ASP A 473 12.69 32.43 31.61
C ASP A 473 13.06 32.00 30.17
N PRO A 474 13.89 32.75 29.44
CA PRO A 474 14.36 32.34 28.15
C PRO A 474 15.15 31.05 28.18
N ILE A 475 14.82 30.10 27.33
CA ILE A 475 15.57 28.83 27.20
C ILE A 475 16.34 28.73 25.87
N GLY A 476 16.12 29.63 24.93
CA GLY A 476 16.87 29.73 23.67
C GLY A 476 16.04 30.33 22.54
N ASP A 477 16.65 30.34 21.35
CA ASP A 477 16.04 30.83 20.12
C ASP A 477 15.86 29.71 19.10
N ALA A 478 14.68 29.57 18.53
CA ALA A 478 14.39 28.66 17.43
C ALA A 478 14.55 29.38 16.09
N GLN A 479 15.30 28.78 15.15
CA GLN A 479 15.63 29.44 13.87
C GLN A 479 14.50 29.30 12.82
N ALA A 480 13.94 28.11 12.66
CA ALA A 480 12.89 27.85 11.67
C ALA A 480 11.87 26.80 12.17
N THR A 481 12.37 25.72 12.75
CA THR A 481 11.52 24.61 13.22
C THR A 481 11.91 24.25 14.65
N LEU A 482 10.94 24.28 15.55
CA LEU A 482 11.07 23.82 16.92
C LEU A 482 10.23 22.57 17.12
N ARG A 483 10.81 21.54 17.74
CA ARG A 483 10.09 20.33 18.15
C ARG A 483 10.17 20.15 19.66
N VAL A 484 9.03 19.87 20.25
CA VAL A 484 8.91 19.63 21.68
C VAL A 484 8.20 18.30 21.93
N ALA A 485 8.86 17.41 22.64
CA ALA A 485 8.28 16.17 23.12
C ALA A 485 8.51 16.06 24.63
N ILE A 486 7.61 15.40 25.35
CA ILE A 486 7.75 15.14 26.78
C ILE A 486 7.79 13.64 27.03
N PHE A 487 8.50 13.26 28.07
CA PHE A 487 8.79 11.87 28.40
C PHE A 487 8.65 11.62 29.90
N ARG A 488 8.32 10.38 30.27
CA ARG A 488 8.22 9.94 31.68
C ARG A 488 9.52 9.40 32.25
N SER A 489 10.58 9.26 31.43
CA SER A 489 11.91 8.89 31.88
C SER A 489 13.01 9.69 31.18
N HIS A 490 14.10 9.97 31.90
CA HIS A 490 15.26 10.66 31.36
C HIS A 490 15.93 9.82 30.24
N GLU A 491 16.07 8.50 30.46
CA GLU A 491 16.69 7.61 29.47
C GLU A 491 15.92 7.65 28.14
N THR A 492 14.58 7.61 28.19
CA THR A 492 13.72 7.75 27.00
C THR A 492 13.90 9.08 26.30
N ALA A 493 13.90 10.18 27.06
CA ALA A 493 14.10 11.53 26.52
C ALA A 493 15.47 11.67 25.83
N ARG A 494 16.51 11.07 26.38
CA ARG A 494 17.88 11.11 25.85
C ARG A 494 18.06 10.24 24.61
N VAL A 495 17.54 9.02 24.63
CA VAL A 495 17.78 8.01 23.57
C VAL A 495 16.91 8.23 22.34
N THR A 496 15.70 8.78 22.53
CA THR A 496 14.71 8.91 21.45
C THR A 496 15.11 9.99 20.44
N GLY A 497 15.74 9.60 19.35
CA GLY A 497 15.98 10.47 18.19
C GLY A 497 14.82 10.51 17.18
N ARG A 498 13.76 9.71 17.41
CA ARG A 498 12.65 9.58 16.47
C ARG A 498 11.75 10.82 16.49
N GLN A 499 11.39 11.27 15.32
CA GLN A 499 10.44 12.40 15.11
C GLN A 499 9.04 11.90 14.72
N LEU A 500 9.00 10.72 14.08
CA LEU A 500 7.79 10.07 13.62
C LEU A 500 7.74 8.62 14.12
N VAL A 501 6.55 8.14 14.36
CA VAL A 501 6.28 6.77 14.79
C VAL A 501 5.24 6.12 13.90
N ALA A 502 5.27 4.81 13.82
CA ALA A 502 4.28 4.06 13.04
C ALA A 502 2.91 4.03 13.77
N PRO A 503 1.79 3.98 13.06
CA PRO A 503 0.46 3.91 13.66
C PRO A 503 0.30 2.77 14.68
N SER A 504 0.86 1.60 14.40
CA SER A 504 0.82 0.45 15.32
C SER A 504 1.64 0.65 16.60
N GLU A 505 2.63 1.56 16.59
CA GLU A 505 3.44 1.92 17.74
C GLU A 505 2.81 3.07 18.58
N ALA A 506 1.87 3.81 17.98
CA ALA A 506 1.31 5.02 18.57
C ALA A 506 0.72 4.83 19.98
N PRO A 507 -0.03 3.74 20.30
CA PRO A 507 -0.54 3.52 21.64
C PRO A 507 0.58 3.40 22.69
N ALA A 508 1.69 2.74 22.37
CA ALA A 508 2.84 2.61 23.25
C ALA A 508 3.54 3.95 23.46
N TRP A 509 3.76 4.69 22.38
CA TRP A 509 4.38 6.00 22.44
C TRP A 509 3.52 7.03 23.18
N ALA A 510 2.19 6.98 23.09
CA ALA A 510 1.29 7.86 23.84
C ALA A 510 1.46 7.71 25.36
N ILE A 511 1.89 6.57 25.86
CA ILE A 511 2.14 6.31 27.28
C ILE A 511 3.50 6.84 27.70
N VAL A 512 4.54 6.53 26.93
CA VAL A 512 5.94 6.86 27.22
C VAL A 512 6.25 8.33 26.95
N SER A 513 5.62 8.88 25.89
CA SER A 513 5.72 10.29 25.48
C SER A 513 4.32 10.86 25.32
N PRO A 514 3.71 11.35 26.41
CA PRO A 514 2.36 11.93 26.38
C PRO A 514 2.25 13.14 25.45
N ASP A 515 1.02 13.52 25.10
CA ASP A 515 0.77 14.74 24.31
C ASP A 515 1.26 15.99 25.07
N PRO A 516 2.23 16.75 24.57
CA PRO A 516 2.73 17.94 25.24
C PRO A 516 1.78 19.16 25.12
N SER A 517 0.63 19.05 24.45
CA SER A 517 -0.24 20.18 24.16
C SER A 517 -0.73 20.87 25.43
N GLU A 518 -1.17 20.14 26.47
CA GLU A 518 -1.57 20.73 27.75
C GLU A 518 -0.38 21.35 28.49
N PHE A 519 0.75 20.66 28.50
CA PHE A 519 2.01 21.12 29.06
C PHE A 519 2.47 22.45 28.44
N LEU A 520 2.21 22.64 27.16
CA LEU A 520 2.55 23.83 26.37
C LEU A 520 1.40 24.86 26.34
N GLY A 521 0.27 24.62 26.96
CA GLY A 521 -0.88 25.53 26.94
C GLY A 521 -1.51 25.75 25.57
N LEU A 522 -1.37 24.78 24.66
CA LEU A 522 -1.88 24.87 23.28
C LEU A 522 -3.38 24.57 23.15
N GLY A 523 -4.06 24.27 24.26
CA GLY A 523 -5.45 23.86 24.29
C GLY A 523 -5.71 22.50 23.66
N ALA A 524 -6.90 21.94 23.82
CA ALA A 524 -7.30 20.69 23.23
C ALA A 524 -7.25 20.77 21.68
N ARG A 525 -6.96 19.66 21.05
CA ARG A 525 -6.97 19.53 19.58
C ARG A 525 -8.34 19.98 19.04
N PRO A 526 -8.43 20.99 18.16
CA PRO A 526 -9.70 21.39 17.58
C PRO A 526 -10.31 20.22 16.80
N GLY A 527 -11.53 19.85 17.11
CA GLY A 527 -12.33 18.84 16.44
C GLY A 527 -11.53 17.57 16.19
N GLY A 528 -11.54 16.66 17.15
CA GLY A 528 -10.67 15.48 17.21
C GLY A 528 -10.34 14.82 15.88
N ALA A 529 -9.25 14.06 15.88
CA ALA A 529 -9.19 12.89 15.01
C ALA A 529 -10.57 12.26 15.06
N THR A 530 -11.25 12.24 13.95
CA THR A 530 -12.60 11.69 13.92
C THR A 530 -12.48 10.28 14.49
N ASP A 531 -13.33 9.91 15.46
CA ASP A 531 -13.48 8.53 15.92
C ASP A 531 -13.89 7.59 14.77
N TRP A 532 -13.76 8.04 13.54
CA TRP A 532 -14.10 7.41 12.29
C TRP A 532 -12.88 6.71 11.68
N THR A 533 -12.48 5.59 12.30
CA THR A 533 -11.50 4.67 11.71
C THR A 533 -12.05 4.03 10.43
N ALA A 534 -11.17 3.49 9.59
CA ALA A 534 -11.57 2.78 8.36
C ALA A 534 -12.63 1.70 8.64
N ASP A 535 -12.46 0.90 9.71
CA ASP A 535 -13.41 -0.15 10.10
C ASP A 535 -14.78 0.44 10.47
N LYS A 536 -14.83 1.53 11.24
CA LYS A 536 -16.07 2.20 11.63
C LYS A 536 -16.78 2.84 10.43
N VAL A 537 -16.02 3.45 9.51
CA VAL A 537 -16.56 3.99 8.25
C VAL A 537 -17.14 2.86 7.41
N LEU A 538 -16.41 1.75 7.23
CA LEU A 538 -16.87 0.60 6.44
C LEU A 538 -18.11 -0.05 7.06
N ALA A 539 -18.11 -0.29 8.37
CA ALA A 539 -19.26 -0.84 9.10
C ALA A 539 -20.50 0.06 8.93
N THR A 540 -20.35 1.37 9.04
CA THR A 540 -21.43 2.34 8.86
C THR A 540 -21.95 2.36 7.42
N ARG A 541 -21.03 2.34 6.44
CA ARG A 541 -21.43 2.24 5.01
C ARG A 541 -22.24 0.99 4.73
N ASN A 542 -21.82 -0.16 5.25
CA ASN A 542 -22.50 -1.44 5.05
C ASN A 542 -23.95 -1.45 5.60
N VAL A 543 -24.24 -0.58 6.59
CA VAL A 543 -25.58 -0.44 7.18
C VAL A 543 -26.39 0.69 6.54
N ARG A 544 -25.75 1.81 6.17
CA ARG A 544 -26.45 3.05 5.75
C ARG A 544 -26.51 3.25 4.25
N PHE A 545 -25.63 2.63 3.47
CA PHE A 545 -25.61 2.75 2.01
C PHE A 545 -26.17 1.50 1.35
N ALA A 546 -26.74 1.65 0.16
CA ALA A 546 -27.24 0.54 -0.62
C ALA A 546 -26.07 -0.41 -1.01
N ARG A 547 -26.30 -1.71 -0.97
CA ARG A 547 -25.28 -2.73 -1.34
C ARG A 547 -24.76 -2.59 -2.78
N SER A 548 -25.50 -1.92 -3.66
CA SER A 548 -25.08 -1.59 -5.02
C SER A 548 -23.98 -0.53 -5.09
N GLN A 549 -23.78 0.27 -4.01
CA GLN A 549 -22.73 1.29 -3.92
C GLN A 549 -21.44 0.69 -3.33
N ARG A 550 -20.78 -0.18 -4.12
CA ARG A 550 -19.57 -0.90 -3.69
C ARG A 550 -18.36 0.02 -3.63
N SER A 551 -17.41 -0.27 -2.72
CA SER A 551 -16.04 0.28 -2.76
C SER A 551 -15.23 -0.39 -3.86
N TYR A 552 -14.13 0.23 -4.28
CA TYR A 552 -13.24 -0.32 -5.32
C TYR A 552 -12.47 -1.56 -4.84
N TYR A 553 -11.94 -1.51 -3.64
CA TYR A 553 -10.99 -2.51 -3.12
C TYR A 553 -11.62 -3.37 -2.03
N ASP A 554 -11.14 -4.59 -1.88
CA ASP A 554 -11.59 -5.51 -0.81
C ASP A 554 -11.22 -4.98 0.57
N ARG A 555 -10.04 -4.32 0.66
CA ARG A 555 -9.60 -3.59 1.85
C ARG A 555 -9.53 -2.10 1.52
N PRO A 556 -10.65 -1.38 1.61
CA PRO A 556 -10.68 0.04 1.27
C PRO A 556 -9.92 0.86 2.30
N MET A 557 -9.22 1.90 1.81
CA MET A 557 -8.56 2.90 2.66
C MET A 557 -9.57 3.99 3.07
N ASN A 558 -9.34 4.56 4.25
CA ASN A 558 -10.08 5.73 4.74
C ASN A 558 -9.33 7.00 4.34
N LEU A 559 -9.73 7.59 3.21
CA LEU A 559 -9.06 8.77 2.65
C LEU A 559 -9.57 10.04 3.36
N VAL A 560 -8.66 10.84 3.88
CA VAL A 560 -8.97 12.06 4.66
C VAL A 560 -8.35 13.32 4.06
N GLY A 561 -7.53 13.20 3.02
CA GLY A 561 -6.88 14.34 2.37
C GLY A 561 -6.45 14.01 0.95
N GLY A 562 -6.13 15.07 0.19
CA GLY A 562 -5.58 14.92 -1.15
C GLY A 562 -4.85 16.18 -1.59
N ARG A 563 -3.85 16.04 -2.47
CA ARG A 563 -3.12 17.15 -3.10
C ARG A 563 -2.51 16.73 -4.43
N GLY A 564 -2.73 17.49 -5.48
CA GLY A 564 -2.20 17.19 -6.81
C GLY A 564 -2.67 15.81 -7.27
N ALA A 565 -1.75 14.88 -7.53
CA ALA A 565 -2.04 13.51 -7.90
C ALA A 565 -2.09 12.54 -6.70
N TRP A 566 -1.95 13.02 -5.46
CA TRP A 566 -1.86 12.19 -4.26
C TRP A 566 -3.08 12.28 -3.37
N LEU A 567 -3.49 11.13 -2.83
CA LEU A 567 -4.50 10.98 -1.79
C LEU A 567 -3.84 10.47 -0.50
N TYR A 568 -4.41 10.79 0.66
CA TYR A 568 -3.85 10.46 1.96
C TYR A 568 -4.90 9.83 2.87
N ASP A 569 -4.53 8.74 3.56
CA ASP A 569 -5.38 8.12 4.58
C ASP A 569 -5.24 8.82 5.95
N GLU A 570 -6.00 8.32 6.94
CA GLU A 570 -6.01 8.85 8.32
C GLU A 570 -4.65 8.77 9.03
N PHE A 571 -3.75 7.94 8.52
CA PHE A 571 -2.40 7.79 9.04
C PHE A 571 -1.36 8.60 8.25
N GLY A 572 -1.77 9.39 7.25
CA GLY A 572 -0.90 10.19 6.39
C GLY A 572 -0.16 9.38 5.32
N ARG A 573 -0.52 8.11 5.11
CA ARG A 573 0.02 7.31 4.02
C ARG A 573 -0.48 7.88 2.70
N GLY A 574 0.47 8.12 1.78
CA GLY A 574 0.17 8.63 0.44
C GLY A 574 -0.17 7.51 -0.54
N TYR A 575 -1.15 7.79 -1.39
CA TYR A 575 -1.56 6.96 -2.51
C TYR A 575 -1.52 7.78 -3.79
N LEU A 576 -0.71 7.37 -4.76
CA LEU A 576 -0.66 8.00 -6.08
C LEU A 576 -1.90 7.59 -6.88
N ASP A 577 -2.70 8.57 -7.26
CA ASP A 577 -3.98 8.35 -7.94
C ASP A 577 -3.81 8.31 -9.46
N ALA A 578 -3.75 7.10 -10.01
CA ALA A 578 -3.68 6.90 -11.45
C ALA A 578 -5.05 6.66 -12.11
N MET A 579 -6.17 6.75 -11.37
CA MET A 579 -7.47 6.32 -11.90
C MET A 579 -8.60 7.36 -11.81
N ASN A 580 -8.47 8.35 -10.94
CA ASN A 580 -9.58 9.27 -10.61
C ASN A 580 -9.59 10.48 -11.54
N ASN A 581 -10.32 10.37 -12.64
CA ASN A 581 -10.45 11.42 -13.63
C ASN A 581 -11.42 12.56 -13.26
N VAL A 582 -11.94 12.58 -12.05
CA VAL A 582 -12.87 13.63 -11.57
C VAL A 582 -12.08 14.85 -11.07
N SER A 583 -11.00 14.63 -10.31
CA SER A 583 -10.12 15.69 -9.82
C SER A 583 -9.11 16.10 -10.89
N HIS A 584 -9.60 16.65 -11.98
CA HIS A 584 -8.89 16.84 -13.24
C HIS A 584 -7.61 17.67 -13.13
N VAL A 585 -7.68 18.83 -12.46
CA VAL A 585 -6.52 19.73 -12.24
C VAL A 585 -5.80 19.43 -10.92
N GLY A 586 -6.10 18.29 -10.29
CA GLY A 586 -5.51 17.85 -9.04
C GLY A 586 -6.44 17.93 -7.83
N HIS A 587 -6.21 17.01 -6.88
CA HIS A 587 -6.92 17.01 -5.61
C HIS A 587 -6.62 18.30 -4.83
N SER A 588 -7.64 18.89 -4.21
CA SER A 588 -7.55 20.10 -3.40
C SER A 588 -6.73 21.21 -4.07
N ASN A 589 -6.95 21.41 -5.38
CA ASN A 589 -6.24 22.45 -6.14
C ASN A 589 -6.50 23.82 -5.49
N PRO A 590 -5.46 24.60 -5.11
CA PRO A 590 -5.59 25.85 -4.37
C PRO A 590 -6.47 26.88 -5.07
N ARG A 591 -6.28 27.09 -6.39
CA ARG A 591 -7.05 28.05 -7.19
C ARG A 591 -8.54 27.72 -7.17
N VAL A 592 -8.89 26.44 -7.32
CA VAL A 592 -10.28 25.98 -7.30
C VAL A 592 -10.91 26.15 -5.92
N VAL A 593 -10.14 25.81 -4.86
CA VAL A 593 -10.61 25.96 -3.46
C VAL A 593 -10.83 27.44 -3.10
N GLU A 594 -9.91 28.30 -3.47
CA GLU A 594 -10.01 29.75 -3.22
C GLU A 594 -11.20 30.36 -3.95
N ALA A 595 -11.37 30.05 -5.25
CA ALA A 595 -12.50 30.55 -6.04
C ALA A 595 -13.85 30.11 -5.45
N ALA A 596 -13.97 28.83 -5.08
CA ALA A 596 -15.17 28.28 -4.44
C ALA A 596 -15.48 28.99 -3.11
N THR A 597 -14.47 29.13 -2.24
CA THR A 597 -14.61 29.74 -0.91
C THR A 597 -14.99 31.23 -1.02
N ALA A 598 -14.30 31.97 -1.86
CA ALA A 598 -14.59 33.39 -2.08
C ALA A 598 -16.02 33.63 -2.61
N GLN A 599 -16.46 32.77 -3.56
CA GLN A 599 -17.80 32.90 -4.13
C GLN A 599 -18.89 32.46 -3.14
N LEU A 600 -18.64 31.43 -2.28
CA LEU A 600 -19.58 31.02 -1.21
C LEU A 600 -19.82 32.16 -0.20
N TRP A 601 -18.78 32.91 0.16
CA TRP A 601 -18.94 34.09 1.03
C TRP A 601 -19.72 35.22 0.38
N ARG A 602 -19.72 35.31 -0.95
CA ARG A 602 -20.33 36.41 -1.69
C ARG A 602 -21.80 36.14 -2.03
N LEU A 603 -22.06 35.04 -2.74
CA LEU A 603 -23.39 34.68 -3.23
C LEU A 603 -23.41 33.27 -3.80
N ASN A 604 -24.40 32.47 -3.43
CA ASN A 604 -24.80 31.28 -4.19
C ASN A 604 -26.33 31.25 -4.38
N THR A 605 -26.81 31.21 -5.64
CA THR A 605 -28.23 31.25 -6.00
C THR A 605 -28.47 30.51 -7.32
N ASN A 606 -29.69 30.48 -7.81
CA ASN A 606 -30.03 29.81 -9.08
C ASN A 606 -29.87 30.69 -10.31
N SER A 607 -29.78 30.07 -11.48
CA SER A 607 -29.50 30.72 -12.77
C SER A 607 -30.63 31.60 -13.33
N ARG A 608 -31.77 31.72 -12.62
CA ARG A 608 -32.85 32.63 -13.03
C ARG A 608 -32.56 34.09 -12.69
N PHE A 609 -31.58 34.35 -11.84
CA PHE A 609 -31.11 35.69 -11.57
C PHE A 609 -29.90 36.03 -12.46
N LEU A 610 -29.72 37.27 -12.78
CA LEU A 610 -28.54 37.73 -13.50
C LEU A 610 -27.34 37.87 -12.54
N TYR A 611 -26.24 37.33 -12.91
CA TYR A 611 -24.92 37.54 -12.26
C TYR A 611 -23.78 37.35 -13.28
N PRO A 612 -22.69 38.10 -13.17
CA PRO A 612 -21.66 38.14 -14.20
C PRO A 612 -21.02 36.76 -14.46
N GLY A 613 -20.74 35.98 -13.40
CA GLY A 613 -19.97 34.73 -13.50
C GLY A 613 -20.59 33.67 -14.41
N ILE A 614 -21.93 33.62 -14.58
CA ILE A 614 -22.55 32.67 -15.50
C ILE A 614 -22.29 33.05 -16.97
N ALA A 615 -22.35 34.33 -17.28
CA ALA A 615 -22.10 34.84 -18.63
C ALA A 615 -20.60 34.70 -18.99
N GLU A 616 -19.73 35.10 -18.10
CA GLU A 616 -18.27 34.97 -18.26
C GLU A 616 -17.87 33.51 -18.46
N TYR A 617 -18.36 32.60 -17.62
CA TYR A 617 -18.05 31.19 -17.75
C TYR A 617 -18.57 30.60 -19.06
N ALA A 618 -19.81 30.93 -19.45
CA ALA A 618 -20.40 30.47 -20.72
C ALA A 618 -19.61 30.95 -21.94
N GLU A 619 -19.21 32.22 -21.97
CA GLU A 619 -18.35 32.79 -23.03
C GLU A 619 -17.00 32.04 -23.12
N ARG A 620 -16.34 31.87 -22.00
CA ARG A 620 -15.03 31.19 -21.93
C ARG A 620 -15.12 29.72 -22.34
N LEU A 621 -16.15 29.00 -21.89
CA LEU A 621 -16.34 27.61 -22.24
C LEU A 621 -16.60 27.42 -23.74
N THR A 622 -17.49 28.25 -24.31
CA THR A 622 -17.82 28.15 -25.72
C THR A 622 -16.68 28.61 -26.64
N ALA A 623 -15.84 29.53 -26.19
CA ALA A 623 -14.62 29.94 -26.92
C ALA A 623 -13.60 28.80 -27.13
N LEU A 624 -13.68 27.71 -26.35
CA LEU A 624 -12.85 26.53 -26.50
C LEU A 624 -13.45 25.48 -27.46
N LEU A 625 -14.66 25.69 -27.94
CA LEU A 625 -15.35 24.80 -28.85
C LEU A 625 -15.29 25.35 -30.29
N PRO A 626 -15.27 24.50 -31.32
CA PRO A 626 -15.34 24.96 -32.69
C PRO A 626 -16.72 25.48 -33.05
N ASP A 627 -16.78 26.45 -33.98
CA ASP A 627 -18.06 26.85 -34.59
C ASP A 627 -18.79 25.66 -35.20
N PRO A 628 -20.12 25.57 -35.13
CA PRO A 628 -21.08 26.53 -34.59
C PRO A 628 -21.55 26.28 -33.14
N LEU A 629 -20.80 25.59 -32.32
CA LEU A 629 -21.14 25.21 -30.92
C LEU A 629 -21.04 26.41 -29.99
N GLY A 630 -22.16 27.10 -29.71
CA GLY A 630 -22.13 28.37 -28.98
C GLY A 630 -23.25 28.54 -27.93
N VAL A 631 -24.08 27.55 -27.67
CA VAL A 631 -25.21 27.65 -26.69
C VAL A 631 -25.06 26.62 -25.59
N VAL A 632 -25.01 27.06 -24.32
CA VAL A 632 -24.72 26.24 -23.15
C VAL A 632 -25.99 26.01 -22.32
N PHE A 633 -26.19 24.76 -21.90
CA PHE A 633 -27.08 24.38 -20.81
C PHE A 633 -26.21 23.84 -19.66
N LEU A 634 -26.26 24.48 -18.49
CA LEU A 634 -25.53 24.03 -17.31
C LEU A 634 -26.39 23.08 -16.46
N VAL A 635 -25.80 21.94 -16.10
CA VAL A 635 -26.42 20.87 -15.28
C VAL A 635 -25.45 20.40 -14.19
N CYS A 636 -25.80 19.37 -13.42
CA CYS A 636 -25.00 18.97 -12.25
C CYS A 636 -24.20 17.67 -12.43
N SER A 637 -24.53 16.87 -13.43
CA SER A 637 -23.86 15.59 -13.68
C SER A 637 -23.80 15.23 -15.15
N GLY A 638 -22.82 14.40 -15.55
CA GLY A 638 -22.74 13.86 -16.92
C GLY A 638 -23.98 13.03 -17.30
N SER A 639 -24.62 12.37 -16.33
CA SER A 639 -25.89 11.66 -16.57
C SER A 639 -27.03 12.60 -16.97
N GLU A 640 -27.16 13.75 -16.27
CA GLU A 640 -28.11 14.79 -16.63
C GLU A 640 -27.79 15.42 -17.99
N ALA A 641 -26.49 15.64 -18.26
CA ALA A 641 -26.03 16.21 -19.53
C ALA A 641 -26.44 15.30 -20.72
N ASN A 642 -26.13 14.01 -20.64
CA ASN A 642 -26.51 13.05 -21.67
C ASN A 642 -28.02 12.87 -21.81
N ASP A 643 -28.73 12.86 -20.69
CA ASP A 643 -30.25 12.80 -20.70
C ASP A 643 -30.82 14.01 -21.42
N LEU A 644 -30.33 15.21 -21.10
CA LEU A 644 -30.74 16.44 -21.76
C LEU A 644 -30.39 16.44 -23.26
N ALA A 645 -29.16 15.99 -23.61
CA ALA A 645 -28.74 15.90 -25.02
C ALA A 645 -29.62 14.98 -25.86
N VAL A 646 -29.96 13.81 -25.33
CA VAL A 646 -30.91 12.88 -25.98
C VAL A 646 -32.31 13.48 -26.08
N ARG A 647 -32.79 14.19 -25.04
CA ARG A 647 -34.05 14.90 -25.04
C ARG A 647 -34.06 15.99 -26.10
N ILE A 648 -32.98 16.78 -26.22
CA ILE A 648 -32.85 17.80 -27.29
C ILE A 648 -32.96 17.14 -28.67
N ALA A 649 -32.16 16.09 -28.90
CA ALA A 649 -32.14 15.39 -30.17
C ALA A 649 -33.51 14.81 -30.56
N ARG A 650 -34.18 14.15 -29.62
CA ARG A 650 -35.54 13.61 -29.83
C ARG A 650 -36.56 14.69 -30.14
N THR A 651 -36.49 15.83 -29.43
CA THR A 651 -37.39 16.96 -29.64
C THR A 651 -37.20 17.62 -31.00
N VAL A 652 -35.94 17.90 -31.36
CA VAL A 652 -35.59 18.59 -32.60
C VAL A 652 -35.89 17.76 -33.84
N THR A 653 -35.63 16.45 -33.78
CA THR A 653 -35.84 15.55 -34.91
C THR A 653 -37.26 14.98 -34.96
N GLY A 654 -38.03 15.04 -33.87
CA GLY A 654 -39.33 14.39 -33.76
C GLY A 654 -39.27 12.87 -33.76
N ARG A 655 -38.10 12.27 -33.43
CA ARG A 655 -37.81 10.82 -33.51
C ARG A 655 -37.39 10.28 -32.15
N SER A 656 -37.37 8.96 -31.98
CA SER A 656 -37.09 8.32 -30.68
C SER A 656 -35.80 7.47 -30.64
N ASP A 657 -35.48 6.87 -31.81
CA ASP A 657 -34.40 5.86 -31.88
C ASP A 657 -33.00 6.47 -31.77
N VAL A 658 -32.12 5.83 -31.02
CA VAL A 658 -30.75 6.31 -30.75
C VAL A 658 -29.75 5.20 -31.03
N LEU A 659 -28.73 5.52 -31.80
CA LEU A 659 -27.57 4.65 -32.00
C LEU A 659 -26.56 4.86 -30.89
N VAL A 660 -26.01 3.77 -30.35
CA VAL A 660 -24.95 3.76 -29.32
C VAL A 660 -23.87 2.75 -29.68
N VAL A 661 -22.65 2.97 -29.24
CA VAL A 661 -21.54 2.02 -29.46
C VAL A 661 -21.60 0.90 -28.43
N ASP A 662 -21.47 -0.35 -28.86
CA ASP A 662 -21.44 -1.51 -27.95
C ASP A 662 -20.36 -1.34 -26.86
N GLY A 663 -20.73 -1.61 -25.62
CA GLY A 663 -19.86 -1.43 -24.44
C GLY A 663 -19.79 0.00 -23.88
N ALA A 664 -20.44 1.00 -24.52
CA ALA A 664 -20.44 2.40 -24.05
C ALA A 664 -21.16 2.58 -22.71
N TYR A 665 -20.77 3.63 -21.98
CA TYR A 665 -21.38 4.06 -20.73
C TYR A 665 -21.65 5.58 -20.75
N HIS A 666 -22.89 5.97 -20.65
CA HIS A 666 -23.31 7.39 -20.74
C HIS A 666 -23.96 7.95 -19.48
N GLY A 667 -24.20 7.13 -18.47
CA GLY A 667 -24.77 7.61 -17.21
C GLY A 667 -25.75 6.65 -16.53
N ASN A 668 -26.54 7.19 -15.58
CA ASN A 668 -27.32 6.42 -14.62
C ASN A 668 -28.76 6.95 -14.42
N THR A 669 -29.28 7.85 -15.29
CA THR A 669 -30.69 8.17 -15.34
C THR A 669 -31.46 7.04 -16.03
N SER A 670 -32.74 6.97 -15.84
CA SER A 670 -33.59 5.89 -16.41
C SER A 670 -33.47 5.78 -17.94
N VAL A 671 -33.45 6.90 -18.67
CA VAL A 671 -33.26 6.92 -20.12
C VAL A 671 -31.83 6.48 -20.48
N ILE A 672 -30.83 7.08 -19.84
CA ILE A 672 -29.41 6.87 -20.19
C ILE A 672 -28.91 5.48 -19.80
N THR A 673 -29.48 4.87 -18.76
CA THR A 673 -29.18 3.46 -18.43
C THR A 673 -29.58 2.52 -19.57
N GLY A 674 -30.74 2.77 -20.19
CA GLY A 674 -31.23 2.03 -21.37
C GLY A 674 -30.42 2.29 -22.65
N LEU A 675 -29.64 3.38 -22.70
CA LEU A 675 -28.71 3.75 -23.78
C LEU A 675 -27.23 3.41 -23.44
N SER A 676 -26.95 2.69 -22.34
CA SER A 676 -25.60 2.34 -21.90
C SER A 676 -25.39 0.83 -21.95
N PRO A 677 -24.85 0.25 -23.07
CA PRO A 677 -24.58 -1.18 -23.21
C PRO A 677 -23.80 -1.78 -22.05
N ASN A 678 -22.84 -1.04 -21.50
CA ASN A 678 -22.08 -1.43 -20.31
C ASN A 678 -22.99 -1.74 -19.09
N ARG A 679 -24.16 -1.11 -18.99
CA ARG A 679 -25.10 -1.28 -17.87
C ARG A 679 -26.13 -2.35 -18.16
N TYR A 680 -26.89 -2.23 -19.25
CA TYR A 680 -27.99 -3.14 -19.51
C TYR A 680 -27.54 -4.56 -19.91
N LYS A 681 -26.26 -4.74 -20.35
CA LYS A 681 -25.64 -6.05 -20.56
C LYS A 681 -24.90 -6.58 -19.31
N GLY A 682 -24.64 -5.70 -18.34
CA GLY A 682 -23.93 -6.08 -17.11
C GLY A 682 -24.80 -6.87 -16.13
N PRO A 683 -24.22 -7.34 -15.02
CA PRO A 683 -24.94 -8.09 -13.98
C PRO A 683 -26.16 -7.30 -13.44
N GLY A 684 -27.36 -7.90 -13.54
CA GLY A 684 -28.62 -7.27 -13.14
C GLY A 684 -29.22 -6.30 -14.17
N GLY A 685 -28.62 -6.21 -15.35
CA GLY A 685 -29.18 -5.42 -16.47
C GLY A 685 -30.43 -6.06 -17.05
N THR A 686 -31.31 -5.21 -17.57
CA THR A 686 -32.67 -5.61 -18.10
C THR A 686 -32.72 -5.60 -19.62
N GLY A 687 -31.60 -5.45 -20.30
CA GLY A 687 -31.53 -5.25 -21.75
C GLY A 687 -31.67 -3.77 -22.17
N PRO A 688 -31.53 -3.47 -23.44
CA PRO A 688 -31.64 -2.11 -23.99
C PRO A 688 -33.06 -1.56 -23.89
N ASP A 689 -33.18 -0.23 -23.88
CA ASP A 689 -34.47 0.44 -24.17
C ASP A 689 -34.90 0.05 -25.60
N PRO A 690 -36.19 -0.14 -25.89
CA PRO A 690 -36.70 -0.50 -27.21
C PRO A 690 -36.25 0.43 -28.36
N THR A 691 -35.91 1.69 -28.04
CA THR A 691 -35.41 2.69 -29.00
C THR A 691 -33.85 2.73 -29.09
N THR A 692 -33.18 1.81 -28.45
CA THR A 692 -31.70 1.73 -28.46
C THR A 692 -31.22 0.75 -29.54
N HIS A 693 -30.29 1.19 -30.37
CA HIS A 693 -29.69 0.36 -31.42
C HIS A 693 -28.17 0.40 -31.29
N GLU A 694 -27.58 -0.75 -31.17
CA GLU A 694 -26.12 -0.87 -31.00
C GLU A 694 -25.42 -0.89 -32.36
N VAL A 695 -24.25 -0.25 -32.40
CA VAL A 695 -23.26 -0.39 -33.45
C VAL A 695 -22.04 -1.08 -32.91
N GLN A 696 -21.28 -1.76 -33.77
CA GLN A 696 -20.11 -2.53 -33.40
C GLN A 696 -19.05 -1.65 -32.73
N GLN A 697 -18.46 -2.16 -31.61
CA GLN A 697 -17.35 -1.53 -30.93
C GLN A 697 -16.11 -1.49 -31.81
N PRO A 698 -15.50 -0.32 -32.10
CA PRO A 698 -14.32 -0.20 -32.94
C PRO A 698 -13.02 -0.54 -32.19
N ASN A 699 -12.91 -1.75 -31.69
CA ASN A 699 -11.79 -2.25 -30.92
C ASN A 699 -10.73 -2.89 -31.82
N ARG A 700 -9.61 -2.21 -32.03
CA ARG A 700 -8.52 -2.72 -32.90
C ARG A 700 -7.72 -3.87 -32.31
N TYR A 701 -7.76 -4.07 -30.99
CA TYR A 701 -7.08 -5.20 -30.37
C TYR A 701 -7.90 -6.50 -30.43
N ARG A 702 -9.21 -6.44 -30.09
CA ARG A 702 -10.08 -7.62 -30.00
C ARG A 702 -11.05 -7.80 -31.18
N GLY A 703 -11.32 -6.73 -31.88
CA GLY A 703 -12.31 -6.73 -32.94
C GLY A 703 -11.77 -7.32 -34.26
N PRO A 704 -12.62 -7.41 -35.28
CA PRO A 704 -12.26 -8.05 -36.58
C PRO A 704 -11.28 -7.23 -37.43
N PHE A 705 -11.15 -5.91 -37.17
CA PHE A 705 -10.26 -5.02 -37.93
C PHE A 705 -9.18 -4.48 -36.99
N GLY A 706 -7.98 -5.06 -37.14
CA GLY A 706 -6.88 -4.88 -36.21
C GLY A 706 -6.05 -3.61 -36.42
N TYR A 707 -4.91 -3.53 -35.72
CA TYR A 707 -3.96 -2.42 -35.83
C TYR A 707 -3.31 -2.36 -37.23
N ASP A 708 -3.17 -3.49 -37.92
CA ASP A 708 -2.55 -3.60 -39.23
C ASP A 708 -3.52 -3.31 -40.39
N ASP A 709 -4.79 -3.06 -40.08
CA ASP A 709 -5.81 -2.76 -41.11
C ASP A 709 -5.94 -1.23 -41.29
N PRO A 710 -5.42 -0.67 -42.40
CA PRO A 710 -5.50 0.76 -42.65
C PRO A 710 -6.92 1.27 -42.91
N ASP A 711 -7.82 0.37 -43.29
CA ASP A 711 -9.24 0.67 -43.56
C ASP A 711 -10.14 0.41 -42.34
N ALA A 712 -9.59 0.10 -41.20
CA ALA A 712 -10.38 -0.24 -39.98
C ALA A 712 -11.46 0.79 -39.68
N GLY A 713 -11.14 2.09 -39.78
CA GLY A 713 -12.11 3.17 -39.54
C GLY A 713 -13.31 3.08 -40.47
N SER A 714 -13.10 2.92 -41.76
CA SER A 714 -14.19 2.81 -42.74
C SER A 714 -15.02 1.53 -42.56
N LYS A 715 -14.35 0.41 -42.25
CA LYS A 715 -15.01 -0.88 -42.05
C LYS A 715 -15.88 -0.91 -40.76
N TYR A 716 -15.41 -0.32 -39.68
CA TYR A 716 -16.24 -0.15 -38.49
C TYR A 716 -17.39 0.85 -38.70
N ALA A 717 -17.15 1.98 -39.39
CA ALA A 717 -18.18 2.97 -39.69
C ALA A 717 -19.26 2.42 -40.61
N ALA A 718 -18.96 1.45 -41.49
CA ALA A 718 -19.96 0.78 -42.31
C ALA A 718 -21.07 0.08 -41.50
N ASP A 719 -20.79 -0.30 -40.25
CA ASP A 719 -21.87 -0.82 -39.39
C ASP A 719 -22.85 0.26 -38.97
N VAL A 720 -22.36 1.48 -38.66
CA VAL A 720 -23.23 2.65 -38.39
C VAL A 720 -24.12 2.91 -39.59
N GLN A 721 -23.54 2.90 -40.82
CA GLN A 721 -24.33 3.07 -42.05
C GLN A 721 -25.42 1.98 -42.17
N ARG A 722 -25.07 0.70 -41.96
CA ARG A 722 -26.05 -0.41 -42.00
C ARG A 722 -27.19 -0.23 -41.02
N GLN A 723 -26.93 0.23 -39.80
CA GLN A 723 -27.96 0.47 -38.81
C GLN A 723 -28.85 1.66 -39.20
N VAL A 724 -28.27 2.75 -39.72
CA VAL A 724 -29.02 3.91 -40.24
C VAL A 724 -29.93 3.47 -41.38
N ASP A 725 -29.42 2.72 -42.33
CA ASP A 725 -30.19 2.22 -43.50
C ASP A 725 -31.33 1.29 -43.06
N ARG A 726 -31.05 0.39 -42.10
CA ARG A 726 -32.05 -0.54 -41.55
C ARG A 726 -33.20 0.22 -40.86
N LEU A 727 -32.85 1.18 -40.01
CA LEU A 727 -33.88 1.96 -39.28
C LEU A 727 -34.70 2.85 -40.24
N THR A 728 -34.04 3.43 -41.23
CA THR A 728 -34.72 4.24 -42.25
C THR A 728 -35.68 3.38 -43.07
N ALA A 729 -35.28 2.18 -43.47
CA ALA A 729 -36.16 1.24 -44.20
C ALA A 729 -37.36 0.77 -43.35
N LEU A 730 -37.21 0.69 -42.02
CA LEU A 730 -38.29 0.38 -41.11
C LEU A 730 -39.23 1.59 -40.82
N GLY A 731 -38.93 2.76 -41.35
CA GLY A 731 -39.66 3.99 -41.09
C GLY A 731 -39.42 4.64 -39.73
N THR A 732 -38.37 4.21 -39.02
CA THR A 732 -37.95 4.76 -37.74
C THR A 732 -36.51 5.27 -37.82
N PRO A 733 -36.19 6.25 -38.70
CA PRO A 733 -34.81 6.78 -38.79
C PRO A 733 -34.37 7.33 -37.41
N PRO A 734 -33.08 7.24 -37.08
CA PRO A 734 -32.60 7.60 -35.75
C PRO A 734 -32.77 9.10 -35.43
N ALA A 735 -32.94 9.44 -34.14
CA ALA A 735 -32.88 10.79 -33.61
C ALA A 735 -31.41 11.23 -33.43
N ALA A 736 -30.56 10.32 -32.97
CA ALA A 736 -29.17 10.64 -32.68
C ALA A 736 -28.28 9.42 -32.75
N PHE A 737 -26.95 9.70 -32.87
CA PHE A 737 -25.83 8.83 -32.52
C PHE A 737 -25.13 9.41 -31.31
N LEU A 738 -25.16 8.69 -30.18
CA LEU A 738 -24.51 9.07 -28.93
C LEU A 738 -23.24 8.22 -28.77
N ALA A 739 -22.08 8.87 -28.74
CA ALA A 739 -20.78 8.21 -28.65
C ALA A 739 -19.83 8.96 -27.71
N GLU A 740 -19.11 8.21 -26.85
CA GLU A 740 -17.92 8.74 -26.15
C GLU A 740 -16.86 9.08 -27.22
N SER A 741 -16.10 10.16 -27.10
CA SER A 741 -15.03 10.49 -28.07
C SER A 741 -13.86 9.52 -28.01
N ALA A 742 -13.67 8.83 -26.90
CA ALA A 742 -12.93 7.58 -26.72
C ALA A 742 -13.61 6.79 -25.61
N MET A 743 -13.78 5.49 -25.78
CA MET A 743 -14.58 4.67 -24.90
C MET A 743 -13.86 4.42 -23.58
N GLY A 744 -14.42 4.87 -22.46
CA GLY A 744 -13.78 4.81 -21.15
C GLY A 744 -13.95 3.47 -20.46
N THR A 745 -15.17 3.15 -20.08
CA THR A 745 -15.53 1.94 -19.33
C THR A 745 -15.39 0.66 -20.14
N ALA A 746 -15.46 0.77 -21.47
CA ALA A 746 -15.22 -0.36 -22.37
C ALA A 746 -13.76 -0.85 -22.43
N GLY A 747 -12.82 -0.11 -21.81
CA GLY A 747 -11.41 -0.52 -21.74
C GLY A 747 -10.44 0.46 -22.39
N SER A 748 -10.67 1.76 -22.32
CA SER A 748 -9.83 2.81 -22.93
C SER A 748 -9.60 2.57 -24.43
N ILE A 749 -10.68 2.45 -25.21
CA ILE A 749 -10.64 2.15 -26.63
C ILE A 749 -10.64 3.46 -27.41
N PHE A 750 -9.64 3.64 -28.27
CA PHE A 750 -9.56 4.75 -29.24
C PHE A 750 -10.09 4.32 -30.59
N TYR A 751 -10.85 5.20 -31.21
CA TYR A 751 -11.39 4.95 -32.52
C TYR A 751 -10.31 4.96 -33.61
N PRO A 752 -10.36 4.06 -34.60
CA PRO A 752 -9.47 4.14 -35.74
C PRO A 752 -9.77 5.38 -36.59
N ASP A 753 -8.76 5.86 -37.29
CA ASP A 753 -8.84 7.10 -38.08
C ASP A 753 -9.99 7.07 -39.08
N GLY A 754 -10.72 8.19 -39.18
CA GLY A 754 -11.86 8.37 -40.06
C GLY A 754 -13.14 7.64 -39.63
N TYR A 755 -13.18 6.98 -38.44
CA TYR A 755 -14.40 6.32 -37.97
C TYR A 755 -15.52 7.32 -37.66
N LEU A 756 -15.27 8.31 -36.80
CA LEU A 756 -16.31 9.29 -36.44
C LEU A 756 -16.68 10.18 -37.63
N GLU A 757 -15.75 10.53 -38.51
CA GLU A 757 -16.05 11.29 -39.73
C GLU A 757 -17.12 10.60 -40.57
N ARG A 758 -16.94 9.31 -40.85
CA ARG A 758 -17.90 8.51 -41.65
C ARG A 758 -19.18 8.20 -40.91
N ALA A 759 -19.07 7.90 -39.61
CA ALA A 759 -20.25 7.67 -38.75
C ALA A 759 -21.13 8.92 -38.69
N HIS A 760 -20.57 10.09 -38.49
CA HIS A 760 -21.31 11.36 -38.49
C HIS A 760 -21.94 11.67 -39.87
N ALA A 761 -21.21 11.43 -40.95
CA ALA A 761 -21.76 11.59 -42.28
C ALA A 761 -22.98 10.70 -42.50
N SER A 762 -22.91 9.42 -42.12
CA SER A 762 -24.01 8.46 -42.22
C SER A 762 -25.24 8.90 -41.40
N VAL A 763 -25.03 9.30 -40.18
CA VAL A 763 -26.08 9.73 -39.24
C VAL A 763 -26.76 11.02 -39.73
N ARG A 764 -25.97 12.01 -40.13
CA ARG A 764 -26.52 13.28 -40.69
C ARG A 764 -27.24 13.12 -41.99
N SER A 765 -26.82 12.17 -42.85
CA SER A 765 -27.55 11.89 -44.10
C SER A 765 -29.01 11.45 -43.87
N ALA A 766 -29.28 10.83 -42.72
CA ALA A 766 -30.62 10.47 -42.27
C ALA A 766 -31.36 11.60 -41.50
N GLY A 767 -30.76 12.77 -41.36
CA GLY A 767 -31.30 13.89 -40.58
C GLY A 767 -31.26 13.68 -39.08
N ALA A 768 -30.37 12.85 -38.56
CA ALA A 768 -30.15 12.61 -37.14
C ALA A 768 -28.97 13.46 -36.61
N LEU A 769 -28.89 13.66 -35.30
CA LEU A 769 -27.87 14.47 -34.65
C LEU A 769 -26.73 13.62 -34.08
N CYS A 770 -25.52 14.16 -34.13
CA CYS A 770 -24.32 13.54 -33.54
C CYS A 770 -24.05 14.13 -32.16
N ILE A 771 -24.05 13.31 -31.11
CA ILE A 771 -23.79 13.70 -29.71
C ILE A 771 -22.43 13.15 -29.32
N ALA A 772 -21.48 14.03 -28.99
CA ALA A 772 -20.18 13.64 -28.44
C ALA A 772 -20.22 13.69 -26.90
N ASP A 773 -20.02 12.55 -26.27
CA ASP A 773 -19.86 12.43 -24.83
C ASP A 773 -18.39 12.65 -24.43
N GLU A 774 -18.10 13.88 -23.99
CA GLU A 774 -16.77 14.34 -23.52
C GLU A 774 -16.58 14.23 -22.00
N VAL A 775 -17.50 13.55 -21.30
CA VAL A 775 -17.53 13.48 -19.83
C VAL A 775 -16.24 12.87 -19.24
N GLN A 776 -15.48 12.08 -20.01
CA GLN A 776 -14.22 11.48 -19.55
C GLN A 776 -13.00 11.94 -20.35
N VAL A 777 -13.14 12.47 -21.52
CA VAL A 777 -12.07 12.71 -22.50
C VAL A 777 -11.67 14.17 -22.57
N GLY A 778 -12.62 15.08 -22.49
CA GLY A 778 -12.40 16.50 -22.69
C GLY A 778 -11.50 17.20 -21.69
N PHE A 779 -11.34 18.50 -21.86
CA PHE A 779 -10.50 19.40 -21.04
C PHE A 779 -8.99 19.13 -21.14
N GLY A 780 -8.50 18.87 -22.35
CA GLY A 780 -7.07 18.79 -22.63
C GLY A 780 -6.37 17.50 -22.18
N ARG A 781 -7.13 16.46 -21.74
CA ARG A 781 -6.55 15.19 -21.28
C ARG A 781 -5.74 14.46 -22.35
N PHE A 782 -6.09 14.58 -23.64
CA PHE A 782 -5.37 14.00 -24.75
C PHE A 782 -4.04 14.70 -25.05
N GLY A 783 -3.87 15.95 -24.57
CA GLY A 783 -2.64 16.70 -24.72
C GLY A 783 -2.55 17.48 -26.02
N ASP A 784 -2.77 16.85 -27.16
CA ASP A 784 -2.72 17.47 -28.50
C ASP A 784 -4.03 18.21 -28.84
N VAL A 785 -5.16 17.78 -28.32
CA VAL A 785 -6.47 18.40 -28.51
C VAL A 785 -7.14 18.71 -27.18
N PHE A 786 -8.00 19.73 -27.13
CA PHE A 786 -8.76 20.08 -25.93
C PHE A 786 -10.01 19.19 -25.75
N TRP A 787 -10.71 18.86 -26.86
CA TRP A 787 -11.84 17.96 -26.88
C TRP A 787 -11.50 16.69 -27.66
N GLY A 788 -11.91 15.54 -27.14
CA GLY A 788 -11.55 14.26 -27.74
C GLY A 788 -12.03 14.08 -29.17
N PHE A 789 -13.21 14.61 -29.54
CA PHE A 789 -13.74 14.53 -30.91
C PHE A 789 -12.83 15.22 -31.94
N GLN A 790 -12.04 16.21 -31.51
CA GLN A 790 -11.11 16.91 -32.39
C GLN A 790 -9.99 15.98 -32.92
N SER A 791 -9.65 14.93 -32.18
CA SER A 791 -8.67 13.93 -32.62
C SER A 791 -9.14 13.12 -33.86
N GLN A 792 -10.43 13.12 -34.14
CA GLN A 792 -11.04 12.52 -35.31
C GLN A 792 -11.44 13.54 -36.40
N GLY A 793 -11.06 14.81 -36.23
CA GLY A 793 -11.34 15.88 -37.18
C GLY A 793 -12.83 16.21 -37.38
N VAL A 794 -13.69 15.90 -36.43
CA VAL A 794 -15.13 16.13 -36.52
C VAL A 794 -15.63 17.24 -35.60
N VAL A 795 -16.77 17.81 -35.93
CA VAL A 795 -17.54 18.72 -35.08
C VAL A 795 -18.92 18.08 -34.86
N PRO A 796 -19.28 17.70 -33.61
CA PRO A 796 -20.59 17.14 -33.31
C PRO A 796 -21.68 18.23 -33.31
N ASP A 797 -22.94 17.82 -33.26
CA ASP A 797 -24.09 18.74 -33.18
C ASP A 797 -24.39 19.12 -31.72
N ILE A 798 -24.07 18.22 -30.81
CA ILE A 798 -24.22 18.38 -29.34
C ILE A 798 -22.98 17.80 -28.66
N VAL A 799 -22.44 18.52 -27.67
CA VAL A 799 -21.36 18.05 -26.80
C VAL A 799 -21.85 17.99 -25.37
N THR A 800 -21.62 16.88 -24.69
CA THR A 800 -21.87 16.73 -23.27
C THR A 800 -20.57 16.67 -22.50
N MET A 801 -20.51 17.29 -21.33
CA MET A 801 -19.32 17.33 -20.48
C MET A 801 -19.67 17.21 -18.99
N GLY A 802 -18.76 16.70 -18.21
CA GLY A 802 -18.93 16.48 -16.78
C GLY A 802 -17.56 16.29 -16.12
N LYS A 803 -17.48 15.57 -15.01
CA LYS A 803 -16.23 15.23 -14.28
C LYS A 803 -15.13 16.33 -14.26
N PRO A 804 -14.29 16.47 -15.31
CA PRO A 804 -13.24 17.49 -15.38
C PRO A 804 -13.72 18.91 -15.13
N ILE A 805 -14.89 19.28 -15.66
CA ILE A 805 -15.45 20.64 -15.65
C ILE A 805 -15.52 21.26 -14.26
N GLY A 806 -15.75 20.44 -13.21
CA GLY A 806 -15.91 20.89 -11.83
C GLY A 806 -14.78 20.48 -10.89
N ASN A 807 -13.74 19.75 -11.34
CA ASN A 807 -12.67 19.23 -10.50
C ASN A 807 -13.17 18.56 -9.19
N GLY A 808 -14.17 17.72 -9.29
CA GLY A 808 -14.81 17.07 -8.12
C GLY A 808 -16.09 17.75 -7.61
N HIS A 809 -16.32 19.01 -7.95
CA HIS A 809 -17.59 19.69 -7.67
C HIS A 809 -18.69 19.22 -8.64
N PRO A 810 -19.94 19.00 -8.17
CA PRO A 810 -21.06 18.61 -9.03
C PRO A 810 -21.38 19.67 -10.09
N MET A 811 -20.86 19.49 -11.31
CA MET A 811 -21.04 20.39 -12.43
C MET A 811 -20.93 19.62 -13.76
N ALA A 812 -21.77 19.98 -14.72
CA ALA A 812 -21.76 19.45 -16.07
C ALA A 812 -22.40 20.45 -17.04
N ALA A 813 -22.27 20.19 -18.33
CA ALA A 813 -22.87 21.05 -19.35
C ALA A 813 -23.24 20.27 -20.60
N VAL A 814 -24.20 20.82 -21.35
CA VAL A 814 -24.52 20.49 -22.75
C VAL A 814 -24.26 21.72 -23.59
N VAL A 815 -23.51 21.59 -24.67
CA VAL A 815 -23.29 22.66 -25.63
C VAL A 815 -23.79 22.24 -27.01
N THR A 816 -24.47 23.13 -27.68
CA THR A 816 -25.05 22.88 -29.01
C THR A 816 -25.02 24.15 -29.86
N THR A 817 -25.59 24.03 -31.07
CA THR A 817 -25.69 25.17 -31.98
C THR A 817 -26.90 26.05 -31.64
N ARG A 818 -26.90 27.31 -32.09
CA ARG A 818 -28.05 28.22 -31.90
C ARG A 818 -29.31 27.64 -32.54
N GLU A 819 -29.20 27.09 -33.74
CA GLU A 819 -30.32 26.49 -34.47
C GLU A 819 -30.98 25.35 -33.69
N ILE A 820 -30.19 24.42 -33.14
CA ILE A 820 -30.69 23.28 -32.36
C ILE A 820 -31.32 23.77 -31.05
N ALA A 821 -30.69 24.73 -30.38
CA ALA A 821 -31.20 25.30 -29.13
C ALA A 821 -32.56 26.01 -29.34
N ASP A 822 -32.71 26.78 -30.43
CA ASP A 822 -33.95 27.46 -30.77
C ASP A 822 -35.06 26.47 -31.19
N ALA A 823 -34.70 25.40 -31.91
CA ALA A 823 -35.65 24.31 -32.23
C ALA A 823 -36.08 23.50 -31.01
N PHE A 824 -35.30 23.43 -29.97
CA PHE A 824 -35.66 22.82 -28.68
C PHE A 824 -36.65 23.66 -27.86
N ASP A 825 -36.72 24.98 -28.11
CA ASP A 825 -37.67 25.87 -27.43
C ASP A 825 -39.11 25.70 -28.00
N THR A 826 -39.76 24.65 -27.57
CA THR A 826 -41.16 24.33 -27.96
C THR A 826 -42.19 25.03 -27.08
N GLY A 827 -41.77 25.95 -26.20
CA GLY A 827 -42.64 26.59 -25.19
C GLY A 827 -42.63 25.86 -23.84
N MET A 828 -42.07 24.64 -23.76
CA MET A 828 -41.84 23.95 -22.49
C MET A 828 -40.61 24.54 -21.81
N ARG A 829 -40.80 25.17 -20.65
CA ARG A 829 -39.68 25.80 -19.89
C ARG A 829 -38.67 24.74 -19.42
N TYR A 830 -37.40 24.99 -19.68
CA TYR A 830 -36.30 24.26 -19.10
C TYR A 830 -35.72 24.99 -17.88
N PHE A 831 -35.46 24.27 -16.80
CA PHE A 831 -34.79 24.80 -15.60
C PHE A 831 -34.08 23.68 -14.83
N ASN A 832 -32.85 23.93 -14.46
CA ASN A 832 -32.10 23.13 -13.52
C ASN A 832 -31.77 23.99 -12.28
N THR A 833 -32.20 23.50 -11.09
CA THR A 833 -32.12 24.30 -9.85
C THR A 833 -30.70 24.69 -9.47
N PHE A 834 -29.76 23.76 -9.63
CA PHE A 834 -28.34 23.96 -9.23
C PHE A 834 -27.44 24.17 -10.43
N GLY A 835 -27.85 23.88 -11.64
CA GLY A 835 -27.05 24.05 -12.84
C GLY A 835 -26.70 25.54 -13.04
N GLY A 836 -25.40 25.84 -13.17
CA GLY A 836 -24.92 27.17 -13.38
C GLY A 836 -25.07 28.10 -12.19
N ASN A 837 -25.08 27.60 -10.94
CA ASN A 837 -25.02 28.47 -9.78
C ASN A 837 -23.67 29.21 -9.68
N PRO A 838 -23.61 30.36 -8.98
CA PRO A 838 -22.41 31.19 -8.93
C PRO A 838 -21.14 30.44 -8.48
N VAL A 839 -21.25 29.53 -7.51
CA VAL A 839 -20.08 28.76 -7.01
C VAL A 839 -19.59 27.79 -8.08
N SER A 840 -20.50 27.08 -8.77
CA SER A 840 -20.14 26.19 -9.88
C SER A 840 -19.44 26.94 -11.00
N CYS A 841 -19.95 28.14 -11.37
CA CYS A 841 -19.32 28.96 -12.41
C CYS A 841 -17.92 29.45 -11.99
N ALA A 842 -17.74 29.89 -10.74
CA ALA A 842 -16.43 30.30 -10.22
C ALA A 842 -15.43 29.15 -10.22
N ILE A 843 -15.87 27.94 -9.83
CA ILE A 843 -15.05 26.72 -9.89
C ILE A 843 -14.68 26.37 -11.33
N GLY A 844 -15.68 26.35 -12.24
CA GLY A 844 -15.43 26.06 -13.66
C GLY A 844 -14.46 27.05 -14.31
N THR A 845 -14.57 28.33 -13.98
CA THR A 845 -13.61 29.38 -14.42
C THR A 845 -12.21 29.08 -13.89
N ALA A 846 -12.05 28.76 -12.60
CA ALA A 846 -10.77 28.44 -12.01
C ALA A 846 -10.13 27.17 -12.62
N VAL A 847 -10.94 26.17 -12.99
CA VAL A 847 -10.46 24.98 -13.71
C VAL A 847 -9.93 25.35 -15.10
N LEU A 848 -10.63 26.20 -15.85
CA LEU A 848 -10.16 26.66 -17.15
C LEU A 848 -8.86 27.45 -17.03
N ASP A 849 -8.75 28.33 -16.02
CA ASP A 849 -7.52 29.08 -15.72
C ASP A 849 -6.35 28.15 -15.40
N GLU A 850 -6.57 27.14 -14.56
CA GLU A 850 -5.52 26.20 -14.18
C GLU A 850 -5.03 25.37 -15.38
N ILE A 851 -5.92 24.98 -16.29
CA ILE A 851 -5.53 24.25 -17.50
C ILE A 851 -4.72 25.14 -18.44
N SER A 852 -5.19 26.38 -18.69
CA SER A 852 -4.57 27.27 -19.67
C SER A 852 -3.28 27.91 -19.15
N GLU A 853 -3.31 28.54 -17.98
CA GLU A 853 -2.16 29.21 -17.38
C GLU A 853 -1.13 28.25 -16.81
N GLY A 854 -1.58 27.11 -16.27
CA GLY A 854 -0.71 26.03 -15.79
C GLY A 854 -0.10 25.17 -16.92
N GLY A 855 -0.51 25.37 -18.18
CA GLY A 855 0.00 24.61 -19.32
C GLY A 855 -0.33 23.11 -19.25
N LEU A 856 -1.41 22.74 -18.55
CA LEU A 856 -1.71 21.34 -18.22
C LEU A 856 -2.02 20.47 -19.45
N GLN A 857 -2.50 21.07 -20.55
CA GLN A 857 -2.72 20.33 -21.79
C GLN A 857 -1.39 19.86 -22.40
N ALA A 858 -0.39 20.74 -22.52
CA ALA A 858 0.93 20.35 -23.02
C ALA A 858 1.63 19.38 -22.06
N HIS A 859 1.47 19.59 -20.75
CA HIS A 859 1.96 18.66 -19.73
C HIS A 859 1.35 17.27 -19.87
N ALA A 860 0.05 17.17 -20.20
CA ALA A 860 -0.61 15.87 -20.44
C ALA A 860 -0.06 15.14 -21.66
N ALA A 861 0.32 15.85 -22.71
CA ALA A 861 0.97 15.25 -23.89
C ALA A 861 2.34 14.65 -23.51
N GLU A 862 3.19 15.41 -22.82
CA GLU A 862 4.53 14.98 -22.44
C GLU A 862 4.48 13.82 -21.42
N THR A 863 3.73 13.98 -20.34
CA THR A 863 3.59 12.94 -19.31
C THR A 863 2.99 11.66 -19.87
N GLY A 864 1.97 11.79 -20.74
CA GLY A 864 1.34 10.65 -21.41
C GLY A 864 2.31 9.88 -22.32
N ARG A 865 3.20 10.61 -23.02
CA ARG A 865 4.25 9.98 -23.85
C ARG A 865 5.25 9.21 -22.97
N VAL A 866 5.78 9.81 -21.92
CA VAL A 866 6.70 9.14 -20.97
C VAL A 866 6.04 7.89 -20.40
N PHE A 867 4.79 8.02 -19.98
CA PHE A 867 4.05 6.89 -19.39
C PHE A 867 3.84 5.75 -20.41
N LYS A 868 3.46 6.09 -21.65
CA LYS A 868 3.29 5.11 -22.74
C LYS A 868 4.60 4.38 -23.04
N ASP A 869 5.70 5.10 -23.20
CA ASP A 869 7.01 4.53 -23.51
C ASP A 869 7.42 3.52 -22.43
N ARG A 870 7.26 3.86 -21.14
CA ARG A 870 7.55 2.97 -20.02
C ARG A 870 6.64 1.73 -19.99
N LEU A 871 5.35 1.90 -20.25
CA LEU A 871 4.41 0.77 -20.31
C LEU A 871 4.68 -0.18 -21.49
N ASP A 872 5.14 0.33 -22.62
CA ASP A 872 5.57 -0.49 -23.75
C ASP A 872 6.82 -1.31 -23.42
N GLU A 873 7.78 -0.73 -22.67
CA GLU A 873 8.93 -1.47 -22.16
C GLU A 873 8.48 -2.63 -21.24
N LEU A 874 7.49 -2.39 -20.36
CA LEU A 874 6.93 -3.44 -19.50
C LEU A 874 6.20 -4.51 -20.32
N ALA A 875 5.44 -4.13 -21.33
CA ALA A 875 4.77 -5.06 -22.22
C ALA A 875 5.77 -5.97 -22.98
N GLY A 876 6.99 -5.48 -23.24
CA GLY A 876 8.08 -6.28 -23.81
C GLY A 876 8.64 -7.34 -22.85
N ARG A 877 8.49 -7.15 -21.54
CA ARG A 877 9.04 -8.02 -20.49
C ARG A 877 8.02 -8.95 -19.83
N HIS A 878 6.76 -8.56 -19.78
CA HIS A 878 5.70 -9.28 -19.07
C HIS A 878 4.63 -9.80 -20.00
N GLU A 879 4.55 -11.13 -20.17
CA GLU A 879 3.58 -11.80 -21.04
C GLU A 879 2.11 -11.50 -20.67
N LEU A 880 1.83 -11.16 -19.40
CA LEU A 880 0.50 -10.82 -18.94
C LEU A 880 -0.05 -9.53 -19.58
N ILE A 881 0.81 -8.62 -20.03
CA ILE A 881 0.41 -7.39 -20.74
C ILE A 881 0.18 -7.70 -22.20
N GLY A 882 -1.08 -7.72 -22.63
CA GLY A 882 -1.46 -8.02 -24.01
C GLY A 882 -1.47 -6.80 -24.92
N ASP A 883 -1.89 -5.63 -24.41
CA ASP A 883 -2.00 -4.39 -25.19
C ASP A 883 -1.87 -3.15 -24.29
N VAL A 884 -1.22 -2.11 -24.79
CA VAL A 884 -1.07 -0.81 -24.12
C VAL A 884 -1.62 0.28 -25.04
N ARG A 885 -2.70 0.90 -24.60
CA ARG A 885 -3.37 1.99 -25.32
C ARG A 885 -3.13 3.31 -24.62
N ALA A 886 -2.80 4.36 -25.34
CA ALA A 886 -2.59 5.69 -24.77
C ALA A 886 -2.87 6.80 -25.77
N HIS A 887 -3.45 7.90 -25.26
CA HIS A 887 -3.52 9.20 -25.92
C HIS A 887 -3.44 10.27 -24.82
N GLY A 888 -2.30 10.95 -24.72
CA GLY A 888 -2.00 11.78 -23.57
C GLY A 888 -2.14 11.04 -22.25
N MET A 889 -2.84 11.63 -21.29
CA MET A 889 -3.08 11.02 -19.97
C MET A 889 -4.42 10.22 -19.91
N TYR A 890 -4.72 9.55 -21.00
CA TYR A 890 -5.82 8.61 -21.12
C TYR A 890 -5.27 7.27 -21.58
N LEU A 891 -5.01 6.35 -20.64
CA LEU A 891 -4.33 5.10 -20.92
C LEU A 891 -5.14 3.89 -20.47
N GLY A 892 -4.80 2.73 -21.03
CA GLY A 892 -5.33 1.44 -20.62
C GLY A 892 -4.32 0.33 -20.87
N ILE A 893 -4.14 -0.55 -19.89
CA ILE A 893 -3.31 -1.74 -20.00
C ILE A 893 -4.24 -2.96 -20.02
N GLU A 894 -4.28 -3.66 -21.14
CA GLU A 894 -5.10 -4.86 -21.25
C GLU A 894 -4.29 -6.10 -20.86
N LEU A 895 -4.79 -6.85 -19.87
CA LEU A 895 -4.14 -8.04 -19.35
C LEU A 895 -4.75 -9.29 -19.98
N VAL A 896 -3.89 -10.20 -20.44
CA VAL A 896 -4.27 -11.46 -21.07
C VAL A 896 -3.42 -12.60 -20.51
N ARG A 897 -3.98 -13.81 -20.42
CA ARG A 897 -3.24 -15.01 -20.03
C ARG A 897 -2.41 -15.58 -21.17
N ASP A 898 -2.85 -15.32 -22.38
CA ASP A 898 -2.19 -15.76 -23.63
C ASP A 898 -2.38 -14.69 -24.71
N ARG A 899 -1.29 -14.24 -25.30
CA ARG A 899 -1.29 -13.15 -26.30
C ARG A 899 -1.87 -13.55 -27.65
N VAL A 900 -1.87 -14.84 -27.97
CA VAL A 900 -2.39 -15.34 -29.25
C VAL A 900 -3.91 -15.46 -29.19
N THR A 901 -4.42 -16.15 -28.17
CA THR A 901 -5.86 -16.32 -27.98
C THR A 901 -6.52 -15.08 -27.38
N LYS A 902 -5.72 -14.20 -26.78
CA LYS A 902 -6.16 -13.00 -26.04
C LYS A 902 -7.12 -13.34 -24.90
N GLU A 903 -6.93 -14.50 -24.23
CA GLU A 903 -7.76 -14.90 -23.09
C GLU A 903 -7.68 -13.83 -22.00
N PRO A 904 -8.83 -13.24 -21.56
CA PRO A 904 -8.82 -12.16 -20.57
C PRO A 904 -8.32 -12.59 -19.19
N ALA A 905 -7.39 -11.85 -18.61
CA ALA A 905 -6.82 -12.07 -17.29
C ALA A 905 -7.57 -11.22 -16.23
N ALA A 906 -8.89 -11.40 -16.10
CA ALA A 906 -9.75 -10.58 -15.23
C ALA A 906 -9.44 -10.77 -13.73
N ARG A 907 -9.16 -12.00 -13.30
CA ARG A 907 -8.77 -12.30 -11.93
C ARG A 907 -7.43 -11.65 -11.60
N GLU A 908 -6.47 -11.82 -12.49
CA GLU A 908 -5.12 -11.27 -12.36
C GLU A 908 -5.17 -9.73 -12.31
N ALA A 909 -6.05 -9.09 -13.07
CA ALA A 909 -6.26 -7.65 -13.04
C ALA A 909 -6.78 -7.14 -11.67
N LEU A 910 -7.69 -7.87 -11.04
CA LEU A 910 -8.17 -7.55 -9.68
C LEU A 910 -7.07 -7.73 -8.63
N VAL A 911 -6.35 -8.86 -8.68
CA VAL A 911 -5.24 -9.13 -7.79
C VAL A 911 -4.15 -8.07 -7.93
N LEU A 912 -3.76 -7.75 -9.16
CA LEU A 912 -2.78 -6.71 -9.47
C LEU A 912 -3.21 -5.35 -8.92
N SER A 913 -4.49 -4.99 -9.05
CA SER A 913 -5.05 -3.76 -8.51
C SER A 913 -4.92 -3.67 -6.97
N GLU A 914 -5.20 -4.77 -6.26
CA GLU A 914 -5.02 -4.83 -4.80
C GLU A 914 -3.54 -4.72 -4.39
N LEU A 915 -2.64 -5.42 -5.09
CA LEU A 915 -1.21 -5.37 -4.83
C LEU A 915 -0.63 -3.98 -5.11
N MET A 916 -1.02 -3.33 -6.19
CA MET A 916 -0.63 -1.96 -6.52
C MET A 916 -1.10 -0.97 -5.44
N LYS A 917 -2.34 -1.11 -4.96
CA LYS A 917 -2.86 -0.30 -3.84
C LYS A 917 -2.03 -0.52 -2.56
N ASP A 918 -1.66 -1.76 -2.26
CA ASP A 918 -0.81 -2.08 -1.11
C ASP A 918 0.59 -1.45 -1.22
N GLU A 919 1.04 -1.15 -2.44
CA GLU A 919 2.27 -0.38 -2.71
C GLU A 919 2.02 1.13 -2.84
N GLY A 920 0.80 1.61 -2.60
CA GLY A 920 0.47 3.02 -2.66
C GLY A 920 0.13 3.54 -4.04
N MET A 921 -0.22 2.67 -5.01
CA MET A 921 -0.62 3.04 -6.38
C MET A 921 -2.08 2.70 -6.62
N LEU A 922 -2.91 3.70 -6.92
CA LEU A 922 -4.33 3.45 -7.19
C LEU A 922 -4.58 3.23 -8.68
N VAL A 923 -5.00 2.03 -9.01
CA VAL A 923 -5.47 1.63 -10.33
C VAL A 923 -6.57 0.58 -10.17
N TYR A 924 -7.54 0.52 -11.08
CA TYR A 924 -8.64 -0.42 -10.97
C TYR A 924 -9.05 -0.95 -12.36
N PRO A 925 -9.41 -2.25 -12.47
CA PRO A 925 -9.77 -2.84 -13.76
C PRO A 925 -11.13 -2.36 -14.26
N THR A 926 -11.26 -2.31 -15.59
CA THR A 926 -12.44 -1.97 -16.38
C THR A 926 -12.49 -2.84 -17.64
N GLY A 927 -13.35 -2.50 -18.57
CA GLY A 927 -13.54 -3.26 -19.80
C GLY A 927 -14.64 -4.32 -19.67
N SER A 928 -15.15 -4.81 -20.80
CA SER A 928 -16.26 -5.78 -20.84
C SER A 928 -15.90 -7.10 -20.17
N ALA A 929 -14.61 -7.48 -20.19
CA ALA A 929 -14.08 -8.67 -19.52
C ALA A 929 -13.43 -8.36 -18.14
N GLY A 930 -13.39 -7.09 -17.69
CA GLY A 930 -12.78 -6.72 -16.42
C GLY A 930 -11.25 -6.90 -16.34
N ASN A 931 -10.58 -6.86 -17.49
CA ASN A 931 -9.15 -7.15 -17.61
C ASN A 931 -8.29 -5.97 -18.11
N VAL A 932 -8.85 -4.75 -18.12
CA VAL A 932 -8.14 -3.54 -18.55
C VAL A 932 -7.90 -2.65 -17.36
N LEU A 933 -6.66 -2.42 -16.97
CA LEU A 933 -6.33 -1.42 -15.96
C LEU A 933 -6.54 -0.03 -16.55
N LYS A 934 -7.47 0.70 -15.97
CA LYS A 934 -7.82 2.07 -16.37
C LYS A 934 -6.86 3.07 -15.73
N ILE A 935 -6.12 3.81 -16.56
CA ILE A 935 -5.18 4.85 -16.11
C ILE A 935 -5.64 6.20 -16.67
N LYS A 936 -6.17 7.04 -15.80
CA LYS A 936 -6.69 8.39 -16.10
C LYS A 936 -6.43 9.31 -14.92
N PRO A 937 -5.17 9.60 -14.60
CA PRO A 937 -4.80 10.38 -13.43
C PRO A 937 -5.28 11.84 -13.54
N PRO A 938 -5.25 12.61 -12.44
CA PRO A 938 -5.28 14.07 -12.51
C PRO A 938 -4.18 14.61 -13.41
N LEU A 939 -4.38 15.75 -14.11
CA LEU A 939 -3.35 16.36 -14.96
C LEU A 939 -2.16 16.92 -14.18
N ALA A 940 -2.25 16.99 -12.87
CA ALA A 940 -1.15 17.29 -11.95
C ALA A 940 -0.16 16.10 -11.77
N PHE A 941 -0.44 14.95 -12.37
CA PHE A 941 0.42 13.76 -12.37
C PHE A 941 1.66 14.03 -13.23
N THR A 942 2.85 13.85 -12.67
CA THR A 942 4.12 14.22 -13.30
C THR A 942 4.78 13.05 -14.06
N PRO A 943 5.77 13.31 -14.93
CA PRO A 943 6.60 12.24 -15.50
C PRO A 943 7.27 11.37 -14.44
N ALA A 944 7.72 11.94 -13.32
CA ALA A 944 8.30 11.19 -12.22
C ALA A 944 7.28 10.28 -11.51
N ASP A 945 6.01 10.69 -11.46
CA ASP A 945 4.94 9.84 -10.95
C ASP A 945 4.65 8.67 -11.92
N ALA A 946 4.76 8.88 -13.23
CA ALA A 946 4.64 7.84 -14.24
C ALA A 946 5.78 6.81 -14.13
N GLU A 947 7.01 7.28 -13.93
CA GLU A 947 8.18 6.42 -13.68
C GLU A 947 7.98 5.60 -12.40
N LEU A 948 7.62 6.24 -11.30
CA LEU A 948 7.33 5.55 -10.03
C LEU A 948 6.23 4.50 -10.18
N PHE A 949 5.11 4.84 -10.86
CA PHE A 949 4.02 3.90 -11.10
C PHE A 949 4.49 2.67 -11.88
N THR A 950 5.27 2.86 -12.93
CA THR A 950 5.76 1.78 -13.79
C THR A 950 6.82 0.93 -13.11
N GLU A 951 7.69 1.50 -12.28
CA GLU A 951 8.63 0.75 -11.43
C GLU A 951 7.89 -0.18 -10.46
N VAL A 952 6.86 0.34 -9.78
CA VAL A 952 6.05 -0.46 -8.85
C VAL A 952 5.26 -1.53 -9.60
N LEU A 953 4.72 -1.21 -10.76
CA LEU A 953 4.01 -2.18 -11.61
C LEU A 953 4.93 -3.32 -12.05
N ASP A 954 6.16 -3.01 -12.46
CA ASP A 954 7.19 -4.00 -12.82
C ASP A 954 7.51 -4.95 -11.66
N GLU A 955 7.74 -4.37 -10.48
CA GLU A 955 7.98 -5.17 -9.28
C GLU A 955 6.83 -6.10 -8.92
N VAL A 956 5.59 -5.59 -8.99
CA VAL A 956 4.42 -6.40 -8.67
C VAL A 956 4.22 -7.50 -9.70
N LEU A 957 4.40 -7.21 -11.00
CA LEU A 957 4.32 -8.20 -12.08
C LEU A 957 5.41 -9.27 -12.02
N THR A 958 6.55 -8.96 -11.41
CA THR A 958 7.67 -9.90 -11.24
C THR A 958 7.46 -10.85 -10.05
N ARG A 959 6.49 -10.57 -9.17
CA ARG A 959 6.15 -11.44 -8.05
C ARG A 959 5.49 -12.73 -8.56
N ASP A 960 5.84 -13.87 -7.95
CA ASP A 960 5.12 -15.12 -8.16
C ASP A 960 3.73 -15.03 -7.48
N TRP A 961 2.66 -14.88 -8.25
CA TRP A 961 1.29 -14.78 -7.75
C TRP A 961 0.24 -15.36 -8.74
#